data_83e23555775a2ba224e45f16fa68497c
#
_entry.id   83e23555775a2ba224e45f16fa68497c
#
_cell.length_a   1.000
_cell.length_b   1.000
_cell.length_c   1.000
_cell.angle_alpha   90.00
_cell.angle_beta   90.00
_cell.angle_gamma   90.00
#
_symmetry.space_group_name_H-M   'P 1'
#
loop_
_entity.id
_entity.type
_entity.pdbx_description
1 polymer ?
#
loop_
_entity_poly.entity_id
_entity_poly.type
_entity_poly.pdbx_seq_one_letter_code
_entity_poly.pdbx_strand_id
1 'polypeptide(L)'
;MVLRPASLATRAYDTVFGQIPVDDAWPGAVRAAAARGPVVYVLRNVSLVDLLTLEALTARFGLPPLGFANDLVSWIEPPSFRTPSPTERLRKALGAGKSALLFLKRPPDRRRAGPTLRGRSEGDEPLRALLDLQREGAEITLIPQVFLWTQRPERLRASFVDTLFGPAEFPGDLRAVAQLLLNYRHCVVRAGEPVSLGAFLVEQREGAAGGGGGGGGGGGGSGGGEAEQGRDDTALARRLTYALLRKLERERRSMVGPAQKPADRVREEVLRSPKLQAVIRDLAGAGEEGRALLEQKARRILRGLQAEPDPATLHGLERVADTLAHRVYAGIDVDREGIDRVREAARRGSIVLLPSHKSHVDYLLLSYVFRKNALQLPVIAAGDNLSFFPVGPLFRRAGAFFIRRSFKGDRLYGMVVDAYIRRLLRDGYAIELFLEGGRSRTGKVLPPKLGLLNMVVEAALGIENRAISFVPISIGYERMMEEGSFARELSGGVKKKEDLGELLKIGGVLREKYGRANVVFGQILTLEEMREVVGLRPGAEASPAKRRALVTRLAHRIMSEINRATLVTPGSLVATALLCHNRRGLPHAELVAQCARLTALVRRQGARTAPSLTMPSGAMREAAIREAALLYVRGGLVRQHVPGDTLTGKARKRARIYTGEDVIYTVPQESRIVLDLSKNIIVHFFVDRALVSVAMLSCVEEEAGPEGARRPPARAELEERVRSLSRLFKFEFMFRADAPFERIFDETLRDMIASGELSQDGDAIRFGPGHDGLDGRGWVGFYAAVVRNFLEGYRIAARAVRVLVKGALPEKEIITRALRIGEQMFLGAEIERSEAVSHPVLENALAAFIEQGYLQREDGKLALKESFRSEEAVQVIESRIAGYLLRRSGDLGW
;
A
#
# COMPACT_ATOMS: atom_id res chain seq x y z
N MET A 1 42.09 16.94 -16.48
CA MET A 1 41.97 18.28 -15.89
C MET A 1 40.78 18.90 -16.57
N VAL A 2 39.62 18.73 -15.93
CA VAL A 2 38.33 19.20 -16.48
C VAL A 2 38.30 20.70 -16.35
N LEU A 3 37.71 21.38 -17.29
CA LEU A 3 37.48 22.81 -17.33
C LEU A 3 36.87 23.28 -16.01
N ARG A 4 37.72 23.69 -15.07
CA ARG A 4 37.26 24.53 -13.96
C ARG A 4 37.15 25.96 -14.52
N PRO A 5 35.92 26.45 -14.70
CA PRO A 5 35.74 27.84 -15.13
C PRO A 5 36.30 28.79 -14.09
N ALA A 6 36.57 30.03 -14.48
CA ALA A 6 37.10 31.09 -13.62
C ALA A 6 36.30 31.21 -12.32
N SER A 7 36.90 31.65 -11.23
CA SER A 7 36.50 31.54 -9.82
C SER A 7 35.00 31.71 -9.46
N LEU A 8 34.25 32.53 -10.16
CA LEU A 8 32.81 32.74 -10.00
C LEU A 8 31.98 31.57 -10.58
N ALA A 9 32.39 31.01 -11.72
CA ALA A 9 31.73 29.90 -12.38
C ALA A 9 32.01 28.59 -11.63
N THR A 10 33.14 28.44 -10.95
CA THR A 10 33.43 27.29 -10.07
C THR A 10 32.51 27.26 -8.85
N ARG A 11 32.25 28.41 -8.22
CA ARG A 11 31.32 28.53 -7.09
C ARG A 11 29.87 28.23 -7.50
N ALA A 12 29.42 28.71 -8.65
CA ALA A 12 28.11 28.43 -9.18
C ALA A 12 27.95 26.95 -9.53
N TYR A 13 28.98 26.33 -10.11
CA TYR A 13 29.03 24.89 -10.40
C TYR A 13 28.92 24.08 -9.13
N ASP A 14 29.77 24.34 -8.13
CA ASP A 14 29.76 23.60 -6.86
C ASP A 14 28.43 23.80 -6.10
N THR A 15 27.82 24.99 -6.20
CA THR A 15 26.52 25.26 -5.56
C THR A 15 25.39 24.50 -6.22
N VAL A 16 25.34 24.42 -7.54
CA VAL A 16 24.25 23.73 -8.26
C VAL A 16 24.40 22.20 -8.17
N PHE A 17 25.59 21.71 -8.54
CA PHE A 17 25.80 20.24 -8.58
C PHE A 17 26.04 19.65 -7.18
N GLY A 18 26.60 20.42 -6.23
CA GLY A 18 26.76 20.00 -4.84
C GLY A 18 25.44 19.77 -4.09
N GLN A 19 24.34 20.44 -4.51
CA GLN A 19 23.02 20.33 -3.90
C GLN A 19 22.13 19.26 -4.56
N ILE A 20 22.61 18.54 -5.58
CA ILE A 20 21.85 17.45 -6.18
C ILE A 20 21.68 16.33 -5.13
N PRO A 21 20.43 15.95 -4.81
CA PRO A 21 20.17 14.90 -3.86
C PRO A 21 20.55 13.54 -4.45
N VAL A 22 21.30 12.75 -3.71
CA VAL A 22 21.73 11.40 -4.10
C VAL A 22 21.40 10.46 -2.97
N ASP A 23 20.79 9.34 -3.30
CA ASP A 23 20.53 8.24 -2.37
C ASP A 23 21.86 7.56 -1.98
N ASP A 24 22.05 7.26 -0.70
CA ASP A 24 23.26 6.61 -0.17
C ASP A 24 23.55 5.25 -0.84
N ALA A 25 22.54 4.61 -1.40
CA ALA A 25 22.68 3.36 -2.16
C ALA A 25 23.49 3.54 -3.47
N TRP A 26 23.41 4.72 -4.11
CA TRP A 26 24.09 4.97 -5.39
C TRP A 26 25.62 4.92 -5.27
N PRO A 27 26.28 5.68 -4.37
CA PRO A 27 27.74 5.58 -4.23
C PRO A 27 28.19 4.20 -3.78
N GLY A 28 27.41 3.50 -2.97
CA GLY A 28 27.68 2.14 -2.53
C GLY A 28 27.72 1.16 -3.70
N ALA A 29 26.72 1.21 -4.58
CA ALA A 29 26.64 0.36 -5.75
C ALA A 29 27.81 0.61 -6.73
N VAL A 30 28.18 1.87 -6.92
CA VAL A 30 29.31 2.22 -7.79
C VAL A 30 30.63 1.77 -7.20
N ARG A 31 30.87 1.96 -5.88
CA ARG A 31 32.08 1.46 -5.21
C ARG A 31 32.21 -0.06 -5.31
N ALA A 32 31.12 -0.78 -5.10
CA ALA A 32 31.08 -2.24 -5.23
C ALA A 32 31.40 -2.70 -6.67
N ALA A 33 30.95 -1.96 -7.69
CA ALA A 33 31.31 -2.22 -9.07
C ALA A 33 32.79 -1.90 -9.34
N ALA A 34 33.29 -0.74 -8.89
CA ALA A 34 34.68 -0.30 -9.07
C ALA A 34 35.70 -1.21 -8.37
N ALA A 35 35.31 -1.86 -7.28
CA ALA A 35 36.17 -2.84 -6.60
C ALA A 35 36.38 -4.14 -7.42
N ARG A 36 35.50 -4.44 -8.37
CA ARG A 36 35.62 -5.62 -9.25
C ARG A 36 36.39 -5.33 -10.52
N GLY A 37 36.42 -4.09 -10.97
CA GLY A 37 37.14 -3.70 -12.19
C GLY A 37 36.66 -2.38 -12.76
N PRO A 38 37.06 -2.06 -14.02
CA PRO A 38 36.68 -0.82 -14.67
C PRO A 38 35.18 -0.61 -14.75
N VAL A 39 34.72 0.62 -14.40
CA VAL A 39 33.32 1.00 -14.44
C VAL A 39 33.02 1.81 -15.69
N VAL A 40 31.96 1.43 -16.38
CA VAL A 40 31.43 2.18 -17.53
C VAL A 40 29.97 2.58 -17.23
N TYR A 41 29.74 3.87 -17.08
CA TYR A 41 28.39 4.40 -16.97
C TYR A 41 27.70 4.39 -18.33
N VAL A 42 26.46 4.02 -18.37
CA VAL A 42 25.67 3.96 -19.61
C VAL A 42 24.42 4.83 -19.45
N LEU A 43 24.28 5.83 -20.29
CA LEU A 43 23.15 6.74 -20.37
C LEU A 43 22.37 6.50 -21.68
N ARG A 44 21.06 6.78 -21.63
CA ARG A 44 20.20 6.58 -22.81
C ARG A 44 20.54 7.55 -23.93
N ASN A 45 20.59 8.85 -23.62
CA ASN A 45 20.69 9.94 -24.59
C ASN A 45 21.92 10.80 -24.33
N VAL A 46 22.49 11.37 -25.40
CA VAL A 46 23.58 12.36 -25.27
C VAL A 46 23.08 13.60 -24.52
N SER A 47 23.75 13.95 -23.42
CA SER A 47 23.40 15.07 -22.55
C SER A 47 24.66 15.62 -21.86
N LEU A 48 24.98 16.89 -22.16
CA LEU A 48 26.08 17.59 -21.49
C LEU A 48 25.80 17.80 -19.99
N VAL A 49 24.55 18.11 -19.65
CA VAL A 49 24.14 18.32 -18.25
C VAL A 49 24.31 17.04 -17.42
N ASP A 50 23.98 15.88 -17.99
CA ASP A 50 24.14 14.60 -17.31
C ASP A 50 25.63 14.23 -17.18
N LEU A 51 26.46 14.53 -18.17
CA LEU A 51 27.92 14.38 -18.09
C LEU A 51 28.50 15.21 -16.94
N LEU A 52 28.21 16.52 -16.89
CA LEU A 52 28.68 17.41 -15.84
C LEU A 52 28.20 17.00 -14.46
N THR A 53 26.94 16.52 -14.37
CA THR A 53 26.38 15.99 -13.14
C THR A 53 27.13 14.75 -12.68
N LEU A 54 27.36 13.80 -13.56
CA LEU A 54 28.06 12.57 -13.20
C LEU A 54 29.51 12.86 -12.77
N GLU A 55 30.18 13.79 -13.43
CA GLU A 55 31.51 14.23 -13.05
C GLU A 55 31.53 14.88 -11.64
N ALA A 56 30.59 15.77 -11.36
CA ALA A 56 30.47 16.40 -10.04
C ALA A 56 30.19 15.34 -8.95
N LEU A 57 29.32 14.36 -9.23
CA LEU A 57 28.99 13.31 -8.29
C LEU A 57 30.14 12.34 -8.06
N THR A 58 30.86 11.93 -9.10
CA THR A 58 32.05 11.07 -8.94
C THR A 58 33.13 11.76 -8.10
N ALA A 59 33.34 13.07 -8.31
CA ALA A 59 34.26 13.85 -7.49
C ALA A 59 33.78 13.99 -6.03
N ARG A 60 32.50 14.29 -5.83
CA ARG A 60 31.89 14.45 -4.49
C ARG A 60 31.99 13.19 -3.62
N PHE A 61 31.83 12.00 -4.21
CA PHE A 61 31.82 10.72 -3.49
C PHE A 61 33.15 9.96 -3.55
N GLY A 62 34.21 10.57 -4.12
CA GLY A 62 35.52 9.91 -4.25
C GLY A 62 35.49 8.66 -5.11
N LEU A 63 34.68 8.65 -6.17
CA LEU A 63 34.55 7.55 -7.13
C LEU A 63 35.57 7.72 -8.27
N PRO A 64 35.88 6.65 -9.06
CA PRO A 64 36.77 6.77 -10.21
C PRO A 64 36.37 7.93 -11.14
N PRO A 65 37.28 8.88 -11.44
CA PRO A 65 36.95 10.03 -12.24
C PRO A 65 36.65 9.64 -13.69
N LEU A 66 35.83 10.42 -14.36
CA LEU A 66 35.55 10.21 -15.78
C LEU A 66 36.79 10.48 -16.62
N GLY A 67 37.17 9.53 -17.47
CA GLY A 67 38.29 9.65 -18.40
C GLY A 67 37.89 9.58 -19.87
N PHE A 68 36.65 9.17 -20.15
CA PHE A 68 36.13 9.07 -21.51
C PHE A 68 34.63 9.31 -21.54
N ALA A 69 34.12 10.00 -22.55
CA ALA A 69 32.71 10.04 -22.92
C ALA A 69 32.58 10.02 -24.44
N ASN A 70 31.80 9.09 -25.00
CA ASN A 70 31.53 9.11 -26.44
C ASN A 70 30.67 10.36 -26.77
N ASP A 71 30.80 10.87 -27.99
CA ASP A 71 30.05 12.03 -28.49
C ASP A 71 30.32 13.39 -27.82
N LEU A 72 30.93 13.43 -26.63
CA LEU A 72 31.27 14.65 -25.87
C LEU A 72 32.76 14.73 -25.49
N VAL A 73 33.62 14.12 -26.29
CA VAL A 73 35.08 13.99 -25.99
C VAL A 73 35.75 15.34 -25.85
N SER A 74 35.38 16.32 -26.66
CA SER A 74 35.94 17.70 -26.64
C SER A 74 35.73 18.42 -25.30
N TRP A 75 34.81 17.96 -24.46
CA TRP A 75 34.57 18.50 -23.12
C TRP A 75 35.47 17.89 -22.04
N ILE A 76 36.04 16.73 -22.31
CA ILE A 76 36.90 16.00 -21.34
C ILE A 76 38.39 16.21 -21.68
N GLU A 77 38.75 16.27 -22.96
CA GLU A 77 40.13 16.45 -23.43
C GLU A 77 40.30 17.71 -24.30
N PRO A 78 41.38 18.47 -24.10
CA PRO A 78 41.67 19.58 -24.98
C PRO A 78 41.98 19.10 -26.40
N PRO A 79 41.65 19.87 -27.43
CA PRO A 79 41.95 19.50 -28.83
C PRO A 79 43.46 19.32 -29.03
N SER A 80 43.85 18.13 -29.52
CA SER A 80 45.23 17.82 -29.84
C SER A 80 45.44 17.62 -31.36
N PHE A 81 46.59 17.93 -31.88
CA PHE A 81 46.94 17.84 -33.31
C PHE A 81 46.90 16.39 -33.86
N ARG A 82 46.96 15.35 -33.01
CA ARG A 82 46.68 13.96 -33.35
C ARG A 82 45.49 13.50 -32.49
N THR A 83 44.34 13.33 -33.09
CA THR A 83 43.16 12.79 -32.39
C THR A 83 43.23 11.27 -32.44
N PRO A 84 43.58 10.57 -31.31
CA PRO A 84 43.49 9.13 -31.23
C PRO A 84 42.04 8.66 -31.47
N SER A 85 41.89 7.42 -31.93
CA SER A 85 40.55 6.86 -32.19
C SER A 85 39.71 6.82 -30.90
N PRO A 86 38.38 6.85 -30.98
CA PRO A 86 37.54 6.72 -29.78
C PRO A 86 37.86 5.46 -28.97
N THR A 87 38.20 4.37 -29.66
CA THR A 87 38.63 3.09 -29.09
C THR A 87 39.91 3.21 -28.28
N GLU A 88 40.94 3.84 -28.83
CA GLU A 88 42.22 4.06 -28.13
C GLU A 88 42.07 4.92 -26.88
N ARG A 89 41.24 5.93 -26.95
CA ARG A 89 40.94 6.82 -25.79
C ARG A 89 40.20 6.06 -24.68
N LEU A 90 39.21 5.26 -25.05
CA LEU A 90 38.50 4.40 -24.12
C LEU A 90 39.45 3.43 -23.41
N ARG A 91 40.30 2.72 -24.16
CA ARG A 91 41.33 1.80 -23.62
C ARG A 91 42.29 2.51 -22.67
N LYS A 92 42.78 3.70 -23.05
CA LYS A 92 43.68 4.53 -22.23
C LYS A 92 43.01 5.01 -20.93
N ALA A 93 41.74 5.39 -21.01
CA ALA A 93 40.98 5.84 -19.81
C ALA A 93 40.79 4.70 -18.82
N LEU A 94 40.31 3.55 -19.27
CA LEU A 94 40.07 2.39 -18.42
C LEU A 94 41.36 1.80 -17.86
N GLY A 95 42.43 1.72 -18.66
CA GLY A 95 43.76 1.27 -18.24
C GLY A 95 44.41 2.21 -17.21
N ALA A 96 44.03 3.49 -17.18
CA ALA A 96 44.48 4.46 -16.17
C ALA A 96 43.62 4.44 -14.88
N GLY A 97 42.74 3.46 -14.70
CA GLY A 97 41.84 3.36 -13.54
C GLY A 97 40.72 4.42 -13.51
N LYS A 98 40.45 5.07 -14.64
CA LYS A 98 39.33 6.01 -14.77
C LYS A 98 38.07 5.30 -15.24
N SER A 99 36.91 5.90 -14.97
CA SER A 99 35.64 5.42 -15.50
C SER A 99 35.36 5.98 -16.91
N ALA A 100 34.47 5.32 -17.63
CA ALA A 100 33.98 5.79 -18.93
C ALA A 100 32.47 6.05 -18.89
N LEU A 101 32.01 6.89 -19.81
CA LEU A 101 30.58 7.19 -20.02
C LEU A 101 30.20 6.88 -21.46
N LEU A 102 29.12 6.12 -21.65
CA LEU A 102 28.56 5.80 -22.96
C LEU A 102 27.14 6.30 -23.08
N PHE A 103 26.85 6.97 -24.19
CA PHE A 103 25.50 7.33 -24.62
C PHE A 103 25.04 6.36 -25.72
N LEU A 104 23.85 5.76 -25.54
CA LEU A 104 23.32 4.75 -26.46
C LEU A 104 22.52 5.34 -27.63
N LYS A 105 21.94 6.53 -27.48
CA LYS A 105 21.14 7.20 -28.50
C LYS A 105 21.66 8.60 -28.78
N ARG A 106 21.72 8.94 -30.05
CA ARG A 106 22.05 10.29 -30.55
C ARG A 106 20.81 11.03 -31.04
N PRO A 107 20.76 12.37 -31.00
CA PRO A 107 19.67 13.12 -31.62
C PRO A 107 19.63 12.83 -33.12
N PRO A 108 18.42 12.79 -33.72
CA PRO A 108 18.28 12.62 -35.16
C PRO A 108 18.98 13.79 -35.89
N ASP A 109 19.84 13.47 -36.83
CA ASP A 109 20.55 14.47 -37.64
C ASP A 109 19.55 15.23 -38.52
N ARG A 110 19.32 16.52 -38.21
CA ARG A 110 18.38 17.38 -38.94
C ARG A 110 18.79 17.63 -40.40
N ARG A 111 20.03 17.29 -40.80
CA ARG A 111 20.55 17.47 -42.14
C ARG A 111 20.42 16.23 -43.02
N ARG A 112 20.11 15.08 -42.47
CA ARG A 112 19.92 13.80 -43.17
C ARG A 112 18.50 13.27 -43.03
N ALA A 113 17.52 13.98 -43.56
CA ALA A 113 16.17 13.47 -43.75
C ALA A 113 16.12 12.62 -45.03
N GLY A 114 16.56 11.39 -44.92
CA GLY A 114 16.44 10.35 -45.96
C GLY A 114 16.60 8.97 -45.36
N PRO A 115 16.01 7.92 -45.93
CA PRO A 115 16.19 6.55 -45.43
C PRO A 115 17.66 6.17 -45.63
N THR A 116 18.45 6.19 -44.58
CA THR A 116 19.84 5.69 -44.59
C THR A 116 19.81 4.18 -44.73
N LEU A 117 19.86 3.73 -45.95
CA LEU A 117 20.27 2.40 -46.34
C LEU A 117 21.69 2.14 -45.77
N ARG A 118 21.73 1.14 -44.87
CA ARG A 118 22.94 0.37 -44.50
C ARG A 118 24.29 1.13 -44.52
N GLY A 119 24.54 1.95 -43.55
CA GLY A 119 25.87 2.48 -43.26
C GLY A 119 26.27 2.06 -41.81
N ARG A 120 27.51 1.61 -41.65
CA ARG A 120 28.16 1.21 -40.39
C ARG A 120 27.69 2.11 -39.24
N SER A 121 27.09 1.53 -38.19
CA SER A 121 26.63 2.32 -37.03
C SER A 121 27.86 2.69 -36.21
N GLU A 122 28.34 3.93 -36.37
CA GLU A 122 29.43 4.54 -35.55
C GLU A 122 29.15 4.42 -34.04
N GLY A 123 27.91 4.14 -33.64
CA GLY A 123 27.51 3.93 -32.24
C GLY A 123 27.94 2.59 -31.62
N ASP A 124 28.27 1.61 -32.43
CA ASP A 124 28.64 0.27 -31.94
C ASP A 124 30.15 0.11 -31.63
N GLU A 125 31.00 1.04 -32.11
CA GLU A 125 32.47 1.00 -31.93
C GLU A 125 32.93 0.96 -30.46
N PRO A 126 32.44 1.85 -29.57
CA PRO A 126 32.88 1.82 -28.18
C PRO A 126 32.47 0.53 -27.46
N LEU A 127 31.29 -0.04 -27.80
CA LEU A 127 30.83 -1.29 -27.21
C LEU A 127 31.64 -2.48 -27.68
N ARG A 128 32.06 -2.51 -28.96
CA ARG A 128 33.00 -3.54 -29.45
C ARG A 128 34.35 -3.46 -28.74
N ALA A 129 34.89 -2.24 -28.56
CA ALA A 129 36.12 -2.05 -27.82
C ALA A 129 36.03 -2.56 -26.37
N LEU A 130 34.87 -2.46 -25.72
CA LEU A 130 34.63 -3.02 -24.39
C LEU A 130 34.57 -4.56 -24.44
N LEU A 131 33.93 -5.14 -25.46
CA LEU A 131 33.91 -6.60 -25.65
C LEU A 131 35.33 -7.16 -25.86
N ASP A 132 36.18 -6.45 -26.61
CA ASP A 132 37.58 -6.84 -26.81
C ASP A 132 38.39 -6.75 -25.52
N LEU A 133 38.28 -5.66 -24.78
CA LEU A 133 38.91 -5.46 -23.47
C LEU A 133 38.50 -6.57 -22.47
N GLN A 134 37.21 -6.94 -22.48
CA GLN A 134 36.73 -8.04 -21.62
C GLN A 134 37.36 -9.38 -22.00
N ARG A 135 37.54 -9.64 -23.28
CA ARG A 135 38.24 -10.84 -23.77
C ARG A 135 39.75 -10.83 -23.44
N GLU A 136 40.35 -9.64 -23.39
CA GLU A 136 41.73 -9.43 -22.96
C GLU A 136 41.93 -9.60 -21.44
N GLY A 137 40.83 -9.86 -20.68
CA GLY A 137 40.86 -10.19 -19.24
C GLY A 137 40.45 -9.03 -18.30
N ALA A 138 39.96 -7.90 -18.81
CA ALA A 138 39.44 -6.82 -17.96
C ALA A 138 38.03 -7.15 -17.51
N GLU A 139 37.76 -7.20 -16.19
CA GLU A 139 36.41 -7.35 -15.64
C GLU A 139 35.62 -6.05 -15.69
N ILE A 140 34.91 -5.83 -16.79
CA ILE A 140 34.16 -4.58 -17.02
C ILE A 140 32.76 -4.68 -16.47
N THR A 141 32.38 -3.68 -15.66
CA THR A 141 31.02 -3.51 -15.15
C THR A 141 30.33 -2.31 -15.80
N LEU A 142 29.21 -2.56 -16.50
CA LEU A 142 28.38 -1.52 -17.08
C LEU A 142 27.31 -1.11 -16.07
N ILE A 143 27.21 0.19 -15.76
CA ILE A 143 26.19 0.73 -14.85
C ILE A 143 25.18 1.55 -15.66
N PRO A 144 23.96 1.03 -15.87
CA PRO A 144 22.87 1.81 -16.45
C PRO A 144 22.55 2.98 -15.54
N GLN A 145 22.84 4.22 -15.96
CA GLN A 145 22.65 5.42 -15.15
C GLN A 145 21.46 6.23 -15.65
N VAL A 146 20.58 6.64 -14.72
CA VAL A 146 19.40 7.46 -15.03
C VAL A 146 19.45 8.76 -14.22
N PHE A 147 19.32 9.88 -14.91
CA PHE A 147 19.08 11.20 -14.35
C PHE A 147 17.68 11.65 -14.74
N LEU A 148 16.85 11.97 -13.76
CA LEU A 148 15.52 12.51 -14.00
C LEU A 148 15.45 13.93 -13.46
N TRP A 149 15.53 14.89 -14.36
CA TRP A 149 15.38 16.31 -14.05
C TRP A 149 13.93 16.71 -13.77
N THR A 150 12.99 15.93 -14.34
CA THR A 150 11.56 16.10 -14.11
C THR A 150 10.89 14.74 -13.97
N GLN A 151 10.15 14.53 -12.89
CA GLN A 151 9.37 13.30 -12.70
C GLN A 151 8.05 13.38 -13.50
N ARG A 152 8.17 13.44 -14.83
CA ARG A 152 7.02 13.51 -15.74
C ARG A 152 7.13 12.35 -16.74
N PRO A 153 6.04 11.60 -17.00
CA PRO A 153 6.03 10.62 -18.07
C PRO A 153 6.19 11.31 -19.42
N GLU A 154 6.81 10.64 -20.37
CA GLU A 154 6.91 11.11 -21.74
C GLU A 154 5.51 11.27 -22.37
N ARG A 155 5.30 12.35 -23.12
CA ARG A 155 4.10 12.54 -23.92
C ARG A 155 4.38 12.14 -25.36
N LEU A 156 3.55 11.28 -25.93
CA LEU A 156 3.65 10.89 -27.35
C LEU A 156 3.14 11.99 -28.31
N ARG A 157 2.63 13.09 -27.79
CA ARG A 157 2.20 14.24 -28.58
C ARG A 157 3.21 15.37 -28.41
N ALA A 158 3.82 15.81 -29.51
CA ALA A 158 4.72 16.96 -29.48
C ALA A 158 3.98 18.22 -28.99
N SER A 159 4.62 18.97 -28.09
CA SER A 159 4.14 20.26 -27.61
C SER A 159 4.76 21.38 -28.46
N PHE A 160 4.15 22.57 -28.51
CA PHE A 160 4.75 23.77 -29.13
C PHE A 160 6.14 24.07 -28.57
N VAL A 161 6.35 23.82 -27.28
CA VAL A 161 7.64 23.91 -26.60
C VAL A 161 8.67 22.92 -27.18
N ASP A 162 8.23 21.72 -27.58
CA ASP A 162 9.11 20.69 -28.17
C ASP A 162 9.54 21.09 -29.58
N THR A 163 8.75 21.89 -30.28
CA THR A 163 9.07 22.41 -31.60
C THR A 163 10.10 23.51 -31.54
N LEU A 164 10.05 24.39 -30.54
CA LEU A 164 10.96 25.52 -30.39
C LEU A 164 12.29 25.17 -29.70
N PHE A 165 12.23 24.34 -28.66
CA PHE A 165 13.35 24.05 -27.75
C PHE A 165 13.85 22.60 -27.82
N GLY A 166 13.43 21.83 -28.80
CA GLY A 166 13.75 20.42 -28.99
C GLY A 166 12.81 19.51 -28.17
N PRO A 167 12.64 18.25 -28.62
CA PRO A 167 11.81 17.26 -27.93
C PRO A 167 12.33 16.98 -26.53
N ALA A 168 11.44 16.55 -25.65
CA ALA A 168 11.81 16.25 -24.25
C ALA A 168 12.90 15.16 -24.15
N GLU A 169 12.99 14.27 -25.15
CA GLU A 169 13.99 13.21 -25.24
C GLU A 169 15.39 13.75 -25.58
N PHE A 170 15.46 14.82 -26.38
CA PHE A 170 16.71 15.51 -26.75
C PHE A 170 16.49 17.03 -26.62
N PRO A 171 16.51 17.57 -25.41
CA PRO A 171 16.31 18.99 -25.18
C PRO A 171 17.46 19.79 -25.79
N GLY A 172 17.17 20.92 -26.46
CA GLY A 172 18.18 21.84 -26.85
C GLY A 172 18.94 22.45 -25.64
N ASP A 173 20.14 22.99 -25.85
CA ASP A 173 21.04 23.43 -24.78
C ASP A 173 20.37 24.43 -23.82
N LEU A 174 19.61 25.38 -24.31
CA LEU A 174 18.85 26.32 -23.47
C LEU A 174 17.82 25.66 -22.59
N ARG A 175 17.12 24.66 -23.13
CA ARG A 175 16.11 23.87 -22.37
C ARG A 175 16.81 23.02 -21.31
N ALA A 176 17.93 22.41 -21.66
CA ALA A 176 18.71 21.58 -20.75
C ALA A 176 19.25 22.39 -19.54
N VAL A 177 19.81 23.57 -19.81
CA VAL A 177 20.28 24.50 -18.78
C VAL A 177 19.12 25.03 -17.93
N ALA A 178 18.02 25.41 -18.54
CA ALA A 178 16.82 25.84 -17.79
C ALA A 178 16.27 24.72 -16.91
N GLN A 179 16.22 23.48 -17.41
CA GLN A 179 15.80 22.32 -16.62
C GLN A 179 16.74 22.06 -15.45
N LEU A 180 18.05 22.17 -15.66
CA LEU A 180 19.04 22.07 -14.58
C LEU A 180 18.77 23.12 -13.51
N LEU A 181 18.76 24.40 -13.86
CA LEU A 181 18.63 25.49 -12.90
C LEU A 181 17.31 25.49 -12.13
N LEU A 182 16.23 25.05 -12.76
CA LEU A 182 14.91 24.97 -12.12
C LEU A 182 14.71 23.71 -11.27
N ASN A 183 15.43 22.62 -11.58
CA ASN A 183 15.11 21.31 -11.00
C ASN A 183 16.30 20.60 -10.33
N TYR A 184 17.48 21.20 -10.19
CA TYR A 184 18.66 20.52 -9.62
C TYR A 184 18.42 19.96 -8.22
N ARG A 185 17.59 20.62 -7.40
CA ARG A 185 17.20 20.14 -6.06
C ARG A 185 16.21 18.98 -6.08
N HIS A 186 15.59 18.73 -7.22
CA HIS A 186 14.57 17.69 -7.41
C HIS A 186 15.04 16.60 -8.40
N CYS A 187 16.29 16.69 -8.84
CA CYS A 187 16.88 15.67 -9.70
C CYS A 187 16.93 14.34 -8.97
N VAL A 188 16.49 13.26 -9.64
CA VAL A 188 16.62 11.92 -9.14
C VAL A 188 17.77 11.24 -9.83
N VAL A 189 18.74 10.79 -9.04
CA VAL A 189 19.93 10.06 -9.50
C VAL A 189 19.75 8.58 -9.15
N ARG A 190 19.77 7.71 -10.17
CA ARG A 190 19.61 6.28 -9.96
C ARG A 190 20.56 5.47 -10.82
N ALA A 191 21.19 4.45 -10.23
CA ALA A 191 21.83 3.38 -10.98
C ALA A 191 20.83 2.25 -11.16
N GLY A 192 20.71 1.75 -12.40
CA GLY A 192 20.04 0.49 -12.66
C GLY A 192 20.92 -0.67 -12.20
N GLU A 193 20.40 -1.88 -12.36
CA GLU A 193 21.13 -3.10 -12.03
C GLU A 193 22.42 -3.19 -12.86
N PRO A 194 23.61 -3.27 -12.22
CA PRO A 194 24.88 -3.38 -12.93
C PRO A 194 24.94 -4.63 -13.82
N VAL A 195 25.57 -4.50 -14.97
CA VAL A 195 25.77 -5.59 -15.92
C VAL A 195 27.25 -5.95 -15.96
N SER A 196 27.63 -7.15 -15.50
CA SER A 196 28.94 -7.71 -15.76
C SER A 196 29.04 -8.10 -17.24
N LEU A 197 30.00 -7.53 -17.94
CA LEU A 197 30.20 -7.84 -19.36
C LEU A 197 30.64 -9.30 -19.58
N GLY A 198 31.43 -9.84 -18.64
CA GLY A 198 31.82 -11.24 -18.64
C GLY A 198 30.63 -12.20 -18.50
N ALA A 199 29.74 -11.95 -17.52
CA ALA A 199 28.52 -12.72 -17.33
C ALA A 199 27.60 -12.67 -18.57
N PHE A 200 27.44 -11.46 -19.17
CA PHE A 200 26.70 -11.32 -20.41
C PHE A 200 27.24 -12.17 -21.55
N LEU A 201 28.57 -12.23 -21.72
CA LEU A 201 29.19 -13.04 -22.77
C LEU A 201 28.99 -14.56 -22.55
N VAL A 202 29.05 -15.02 -21.30
CA VAL A 202 28.78 -16.43 -20.95
C VAL A 202 27.33 -16.79 -21.31
N GLU A 203 26.35 -15.95 -20.86
CA GLU A 203 24.93 -16.17 -21.15
C GLU A 203 24.64 -16.25 -22.66
N GLN A 204 25.30 -15.38 -23.46
CA GLN A 204 25.12 -15.40 -24.92
C GLN A 204 25.71 -16.64 -25.58
N ARG A 205 26.81 -17.20 -25.04
CA ARG A 205 27.41 -18.46 -25.53
C ARG A 205 26.54 -19.67 -25.19
N GLU A 206 26.02 -19.74 -23.99
CA GLU A 206 25.13 -20.82 -23.56
C GLU A 206 23.80 -20.80 -24.32
N GLY A 207 23.25 -19.62 -24.58
CA GLY A 207 22.02 -19.44 -25.37
C GLY A 207 22.21 -19.83 -26.86
N ALA A 208 23.41 -19.65 -27.40
CA ALA A 208 23.73 -20.06 -28.76
C ALA A 208 23.95 -21.61 -28.85
N ALA A 209 24.50 -22.23 -27.82
CA ALA A 209 24.69 -23.68 -27.76
C ALA A 209 23.36 -24.44 -27.56
N GLY A 210 22.39 -23.86 -26.83
CA GLY A 210 21.07 -24.47 -26.59
C GLY A 210 20.06 -24.34 -27.77
N GLY A 211 20.35 -23.48 -28.77
CA GLY A 211 19.49 -23.25 -29.94
C GLY A 211 19.94 -24.00 -31.23
N GLY A 212 20.99 -24.75 -31.19
CA GLY A 212 21.62 -25.36 -32.34
C GLY A 212 21.16 -26.78 -32.64
N GLY A 213 19.87 -26.96 -32.93
CA GLY A 213 19.30 -28.19 -33.44
C GLY A 213 18.67 -27.98 -34.83
N GLY A 214 19.44 -28.12 -35.92
CA GLY A 214 18.86 -28.29 -37.23
C GLY A 214 19.51 -27.45 -38.36
N GLY A 215 20.40 -28.04 -39.16
CA GLY A 215 20.77 -27.52 -40.46
C GLY A 215 22.25 -27.69 -40.78
N GLY A 216 22.64 -28.89 -41.27
CA GLY A 216 23.97 -29.17 -41.77
C GLY A 216 24.22 -28.56 -43.15
N GLY A 217 25.48 -28.41 -43.50
CA GLY A 217 25.90 -28.07 -44.84
C GLY A 217 27.33 -27.53 -44.87
N GLY A 218 28.32 -28.40 -45.17
CA GLY A 218 29.72 -28.09 -45.21
C GLY A 218 30.12 -27.14 -46.32
N GLY A 219 31.29 -26.55 -46.15
CA GLY A 219 31.98 -25.73 -47.14
C GLY A 219 33.20 -25.10 -46.52
N GLY A 220 34.35 -25.76 -46.66
CA GLY A 220 35.66 -25.25 -46.29
C GLY A 220 36.07 -24.04 -47.11
N GLY A 221 36.57 -23.01 -46.44
CA GLY A 221 37.18 -21.83 -47.04
C GLY A 221 38.01 -21.10 -45.99
N SER A 222 39.30 -21.33 -45.97
CA SER A 222 40.30 -20.67 -45.12
C SER A 222 40.54 -19.26 -45.63
N GLY A 223 39.72 -18.29 -45.16
CA GLY A 223 39.84 -16.87 -45.54
C GLY A 223 38.82 -15.95 -44.92
N GLY A 224 37.85 -16.49 -44.15
CA GLY A 224 36.68 -15.76 -43.67
C GLY A 224 36.70 -15.41 -42.19
N GLY A 225 37.68 -15.78 -41.40
CA GLY A 225 37.61 -15.73 -39.94
C GLY A 225 37.41 -14.35 -39.36
N GLU A 226 38.15 -13.32 -39.85
CA GLU A 226 38.06 -11.95 -39.33
C GLU A 226 36.74 -11.26 -39.75
N ALA A 227 36.22 -11.55 -40.94
CA ALA A 227 34.96 -10.96 -41.42
C ALA A 227 33.74 -11.58 -40.73
N GLU A 228 33.82 -12.86 -40.38
CA GLU A 228 32.78 -13.60 -39.65
C GLU A 228 32.78 -13.23 -38.18
N GLN A 229 33.95 -13.11 -37.53
CA GLN A 229 34.13 -12.62 -36.17
C GLN A 229 33.65 -11.16 -36.01
N GLY A 230 33.97 -10.28 -36.98
CA GLY A 230 33.51 -8.90 -37.00
C GLY A 230 31.98 -8.75 -37.21
N ARG A 231 31.32 -9.73 -37.84
CA ARG A 231 29.85 -9.80 -37.95
C ARG A 231 29.23 -10.25 -36.63
N ASP A 232 29.82 -11.21 -35.96
CA ASP A 232 29.35 -11.72 -34.69
C ASP A 232 29.49 -10.66 -33.58
N ASP A 233 30.61 -9.95 -33.54
CA ASP A 233 30.83 -8.83 -32.60
C ASP A 233 29.83 -7.68 -32.78
N THR A 234 29.44 -7.42 -34.02
CA THR A 234 28.41 -6.41 -34.31
C THR A 234 27.05 -6.87 -33.82
N ALA A 235 26.73 -8.14 -33.95
CA ALA A 235 25.46 -8.70 -33.42
C ALA A 235 25.46 -8.71 -31.89
N LEU A 236 26.58 -9.04 -31.25
CA LEU A 236 26.73 -8.98 -29.79
C LEU A 236 26.62 -7.55 -29.25
N ALA A 237 27.29 -6.58 -29.86
CA ALA A 237 27.19 -5.17 -29.48
C ALA A 237 25.73 -4.65 -29.56
N ARG A 238 25.00 -5.03 -30.61
CA ARG A 238 23.58 -4.69 -30.75
C ARG A 238 22.70 -5.35 -29.69
N ARG A 239 22.93 -6.64 -29.38
CA ARG A 239 22.23 -7.33 -28.30
C ARG A 239 22.50 -6.66 -26.96
N LEU A 240 23.74 -6.29 -26.67
CA LEU A 240 24.15 -5.57 -25.48
C LEU A 240 23.46 -4.19 -25.42
N THR A 241 23.48 -3.42 -26.50
CA THR A 241 22.77 -2.13 -26.61
C THR A 241 21.30 -2.28 -26.28
N TYR A 242 20.64 -3.29 -26.85
CA TYR A 242 19.23 -3.56 -26.58
C TYR A 242 18.97 -3.93 -25.12
N ALA A 243 19.81 -4.77 -24.54
CA ALA A 243 19.72 -5.19 -23.14
C ALA A 243 19.88 -3.97 -22.20
N LEU A 244 20.86 -3.10 -22.45
CA LEU A 244 21.13 -1.89 -21.69
C LEU A 244 19.98 -0.87 -21.82
N LEU A 245 19.48 -0.64 -23.03
CA LEU A 245 18.32 0.23 -23.25
C LEU A 245 17.07 -0.29 -22.54
N ARG A 246 16.87 -1.61 -22.54
CA ARG A 246 15.77 -2.24 -21.82
C ARG A 246 15.89 -2.07 -20.30
N LYS A 247 17.10 -2.19 -19.73
CA LYS A 247 17.35 -1.94 -18.30
C LYS A 247 17.14 -0.47 -17.94
N LEU A 248 17.67 0.46 -18.73
CA LEU A 248 17.46 1.90 -18.56
C LEU A 248 15.97 2.29 -18.63
N GLU A 249 15.25 1.72 -19.59
CA GLU A 249 13.83 1.99 -19.75
C GLU A 249 12.98 1.41 -18.61
N ARG A 250 13.33 0.21 -18.09
CA ARG A 250 12.69 -0.36 -16.90
C ARG A 250 12.88 0.54 -15.68
N GLU A 251 14.12 0.99 -15.43
CA GLU A 251 14.42 1.89 -14.33
C GLU A 251 13.61 3.19 -14.47
N ARG A 252 13.65 3.82 -15.64
CA ARG A 252 12.89 5.04 -15.89
C ARG A 252 11.39 4.87 -15.72
N ARG A 253 10.82 3.76 -16.23
CA ARG A 253 9.38 3.48 -16.09
C ARG A 253 8.95 3.23 -14.66
N SER A 254 9.79 2.61 -13.84
CA SER A 254 9.48 2.41 -12.41
C SER A 254 9.33 3.74 -11.67
N MET A 255 9.97 4.80 -12.16
CA MET A 255 9.96 6.14 -11.55
C MET A 255 8.88 7.07 -12.11
N VAL A 256 8.71 7.11 -13.43
CA VAL A 256 7.81 8.08 -14.10
C VAL A 256 6.60 7.44 -14.76
N GLY A 257 6.57 6.12 -14.85
CA GLY A 257 5.52 5.39 -15.53
C GLY A 257 5.70 5.29 -17.04
N PRO A 258 4.74 4.63 -17.73
CA PRO A 258 4.75 4.49 -19.18
C PRO A 258 4.50 5.83 -19.89
N ALA A 259 4.90 5.92 -21.15
CA ALA A 259 4.64 7.09 -21.98
C ALA A 259 3.12 7.33 -22.12
N GLN A 260 2.71 8.57 -21.90
CA GLN A 260 1.29 8.96 -21.97
C GLN A 260 0.82 9.05 -23.43
N LYS A 261 -0.14 8.20 -23.77
CA LYS A 261 -0.83 8.25 -25.04
C LYS A 261 -1.93 9.31 -25.03
N PRO A 262 -2.25 9.95 -26.16
CA PRO A 262 -3.42 10.82 -26.26
C PRO A 262 -4.71 10.11 -25.85
N ALA A 263 -5.62 10.81 -25.20
CA ALA A 263 -6.85 10.24 -24.66
C ALA A 263 -7.71 9.54 -25.73
N ASP A 264 -7.78 10.11 -26.95
CA ASP A 264 -8.51 9.51 -28.08
C ASP A 264 -7.91 8.18 -28.51
N ARG A 265 -6.56 8.12 -28.61
CA ARG A 265 -5.85 6.88 -28.94
C ARG A 265 -6.11 5.78 -27.92
N VAL A 266 -6.13 6.15 -26.64
CA VAL A 266 -6.48 5.22 -25.55
C VAL A 266 -7.88 4.67 -25.75
N ARG A 267 -8.86 5.53 -26.05
CA ARG A 267 -10.25 5.13 -26.30
C ARG A 267 -10.34 4.17 -27.47
N GLU A 268 -9.64 4.44 -28.55
CA GLU A 268 -9.65 3.56 -29.72
C GLU A 268 -8.99 2.20 -29.45
N GLU A 269 -7.84 2.17 -28.74
CA GLU A 269 -7.20 0.93 -28.36
C GLU A 269 -8.10 0.06 -27.47
N VAL A 270 -8.84 0.66 -26.54
CA VAL A 270 -9.78 -0.06 -25.67
C VAL A 270 -10.99 -0.57 -26.46
N LEU A 271 -11.57 0.26 -27.36
CA LEU A 271 -12.71 -0.15 -28.20
C LEU A 271 -12.35 -1.30 -29.13
N ARG A 272 -11.12 -1.35 -29.64
CA ARG A 272 -10.62 -2.45 -30.50
C ARG A 272 -10.32 -3.74 -29.71
N SER A 273 -10.52 -3.77 -28.39
CA SER A 273 -10.31 -5.00 -27.59
C SER A 273 -11.18 -6.15 -28.13
N PRO A 274 -10.58 -7.33 -28.45
CA PRO A 274 -11.34 -8.46 -29.00
C PRO A 274 -12.51 -8.91 -28.11
N LYS A 275 -12.31 -8.95 -26.79
CA LYS A 275 -13.36 -9.31 -25.82
C LYS A 275 -14.51 -8.29 -25.83
N LEU A 276 -14.20 -6.98 -25.89
CA LEU A 276 -15.23 -5.95 -25.92
C LEU A 276 -16.00 -6.02 -27.25
N GLN A 277 -15.31 -6.20 -28.37
CA GLN A 277 -15.94 -6.33 -29.69
C GLN A 277 -16.80 -7.61 -29.78
N ALA A 278 -16.43 -8.69 -29.13
CA ALA A 278 -17.25 -9.90 -29.06
C ALA A 278 -18.57 -9.62 -28.30
N VAL A 279 -18.51 -8.93 -27.15
CA VAL A 279 -19.72 -8.57 -26.37
C VAL A 279 -20.59 -7.57 -27.14
N ILE A 280 -20.00 -6.61 -27.84
CA ILE A 280 -20.78 -5.67 -28.69
C ILE A 280 -21.53 -6.43 -29.78
N ARG A 281 -20.90 -7.38 -30.45
CA ARG A 281 -21.57 -8.22 -31.48
C ARG A 281 -22.69 -9.07 -30.87
N ASP A 282 -22.43 -9.71 -29.72
CA ASP A 282 -23.42 -10.54 -29.02
C ASP A 282 -24.67 -9.71 -28.61
N LEU A 283 -24.47 -8.51 -28.12
CA LEU A 283 -25.57 -7.62 -27.71
C LEU A 283 -26.26 -6.93 -28.88
N ALA A 284 -25.58 -6.70 -30.01
CA ALA A 284 -26.15 -6.08 -31.18
C ALA A 284 -27.00 -7.05 -32.01
N GLY A 285 -26.80 -8.35 -31.89
CA GLY A 285 -27.36 -9.33 -32.80
C GLY A 285 -26.84 -9.12 -34.24
N ALA A 286 -27.69 -9.33 -35.25
CA ALA A 286 -27.33 -9.23 -36.67
C ALA A 286 -27.33 -7.80 -37.25
N GLY A 287 -27.70 -6.76 -36.47
CA GLY A 287 -27.92 -5.40 -36.99
C GLY A 287 -26.67 -4.51 -36.90
N GLU A 288 -26.22 -3.94 -38.02
CA GLU A 288 -25.10 -2.98 -38.05
C GLU A 288 -25.41 -1.68 -37.30
N GLU A 289 -26.64 -1.16 -37.38
CA GLU A 289 -27.07 0.02 -36.63
C GLU A 289 -27.00 -0.19 -35.11
N GLY A 290 -27.41 -1.38 -34.61
CA GLY A 290 -27.31 -1.76 -33.22
C GLY A 290 -25.86 -1.79 -32.74
N ARG A 291 -24.95 -2.28 -33.58
CA ARG A 291 -23.51 -2.30 -33.30
C ARG A 291 -22.92 -0.90 -33.17
N ALA A 292 -23.22 0.00 -34.12
CA ALA A 292 -22.74 1.38 -34.12
C ALA A 292 -23.25 2.13 -32.87
N LEU A 293 -24.49 1.93 -32.44
CA LEU A 293 -25.09 2.50 -31.25
C LEU A 293 -24.37 2.01 -29.98
N LEU A 294 -24.08 0.71 -29.89
CA LEU A 294 -23.35 0.13 -28.73
C LEU A 294 -21.90 0.59 -28.68
N GLU A 295 -21.22 0.73 -29.83
CA GLU A 295 -19.88 1.31 -29.89
C GLU A 295 -19.88 2.78 -29.44
N GLN A 296 -20.87 3.57 -29.85
CA GLN A 296 -21.05 4.95 -29.38
C GLN A 296 -21.32 4.99 -27.88
N LYS A 297 -22.14 4.07 -27.33
CA LYS A 297 -22.38 3.94 -25.88
C LYS A 297 -21.11 3.55 -25.15
N ALA A 298 -20.32 2.60 -25.66
CA ALA A 298 -19.04 2.21 -25.09
C ALA A 298 -18.04 3.38 -25.08
N ARG A 299 -17.98 4.17 -26.17
CA ARG A 299 -17.15 5.38 -26.25
C ARG A 299 -17.58 6.44 -25.23
N ARG A 300 -18.88 6.60 -24.99
CA ARG A 300 -19.42 7.50 -23.96
C ARG A 300 -19.04 7.02 -22.54
N ILE A 301 -19.15 5.73 -22.27
CA ILE A 301 -18.72 5.10 -21.00
C ILE A 301 -17.24 5.38 -20.76
N LEU A 302 -16.38 5.16 -21.77
CA LEU A 302 -14.93 5.40 -21.67
C LEU A 302 -14.59 6.85 -21.38
N ARG A 303 -15.28 7.82 -22.00
CA ARG A 303 -15.09 9.24 -21.69
C ARG A 303 -15.43 9.57 -20.23
N GLY A 304 -16.44 8.92 -19.66
CA GLY A 304 -16.81 9.07 -18.27
C GLY A 304 -15.85 8.39 -17.29
N LEU A 305 -15.26 7.26 -17.71
CA LEU A 305 -14.41 6.39 -16.88
C LEU A 305 -12.95 6.83 -16.84
N GLN A 306 -12.36 7.19 -18.00
CA GLN A 306 -10.92 7.29 -18.24
C GLN A 306 -10.22 8.34 -17.39
N ALA A 307 -9.04 8.01 -16.83
CA ALA A 307 -8.11 8.96 -16.23
C ALA A 307 -7.37 9.77 -17.32
N GLU A 308 -7.13 11.04 -17.06
CA GLU A 308 -6.43 11.96 -17.95
C GLU A 308 -5.38 12.78 -17.15
N PRO A 309 -4.32 12.12 -16.60
CA PRO A 309 -3.38 12.78 -15.70
C PRO A 309 -2.68 13.98 -16.38
N ASP A 310 -2.72 15.11 -15.69
CA ASP A 310 -2.11 16.34 -16.11
C ASP A 310 -0.99 16.80 -15.15
N PRO A 311 0.22 17.05 -15.65
CA PRO A 311 1.36 17.40 -14.80
C PRO A 311 1.18 18.68 -13.97
N ALA A 312 0.46 19.68 -14.47
CA ALA A 312 0.23 20.92 -13.73
C ALA A 312 -0.69 20.67 -12.53
N THR A 313 -1.76 19.90 -12.74
CA THR A 313 -2.68 19.48 -11.68
C THR A 313 -1.98 18.63 -10.63
N LEU A 314 -1.16 17.67 -11.04
CA LEU A 314 -0.38 16.84 -10.13
C LEU A 314 0.60 17.68 -9.28
N HIS A 315 1.24 18.67 -9.87
CA HIS A 315 2.14 19.56 -9.13
C HIS A 315 1.38 20.48 -8.13
N GLY A 316 0.19 20.95 -8.51
CA GLY A 316 -0.69 21.67 -7.58
C GLY A 316 -1.11 20.82 -6.39
N LEU A 317 -1.51 19.58 -6.63
CA LEU A 317 -1.87 18.63 -5.57
C LEU A 317 -0.68 18.22 -4.69
N GLU A 318 0.52 18.15 -5.23
CA GLU A 318 1.74 17.92 -4.46
C GLU A 318 1.94 19.03 -3.41
N ARG A 319 1.77 20.30 -3.78
CA ARG A 319 1.84 21.43 -2.83
C ARG A 319 0.77 21.38 -1.75
N VAL A 320 -0.43 20.97 -2.12
CA VAL A 320 -1.53 20.74 -1.15
C VAL A 320 -1.14 19.62 -0.19
N ALA A 321 -0.63 18.50 -0.71
CA ALA A 321 -0.18 17.38 0.10
C ALA A 321 0.98 17.75 1.04
N ASP A 322 1.97 18.52 0.56
CA ASP A 322 3.04 19.07 1.40
C ASP A 322 2.48 19.94 2.54
N THR A 323 1.51 20.79 2.23
CA THR A 323 0.85 21.64 3.25
C THR A 323 0.10 20.80 4.28
N LEU A 324 -0.65 19.79 3.86
CA LEU A 324 -1.35 18.88 4.76
C LEU A 324 -0.37 18.08 5.63
N ALA A 325 0.70 17.55 5.02
CA ALA A 325 1.72 16.77 5.72
C ALA A 325 2.40 17.57 6.86
N HIS A 326 2.63 18.87 6.66
CA HIS A 326 3.35 19.70 7.64
C HIS A 326 2.45 20.48 8.60
N ARG A 327 1.22 20.83 8.20
CA ARG A 327 0.30 21.63 9.04
C ARG A 327 -0.66 20.77 9.85
N VAL A 328 -1.19 19.72 9.24
CA VAL A 328 -2.21 18.84 9.84
C VAL A 328 -1.56 17.69 10.61
N TYR A 329 -0.55 17.07 10.00
CA TYR A 329 0.19 15.98 10.63
C TYR A 329 1.54 16.46 11.19
N ALA A 330 1.99 15.81 12.24
CA ALA A 330 3.33 16.04 12.83
C ALA A 330 4.45 15.37 12.01
N GLY A 331 4.09 14.71 10.92
CA GLY A 331 4.97 14.03 9.99
C GLY A 331 4.32 12.78 9.40
N ILE A 332 4.96 12.23 8.37
CA ILE A 332 4.56 10.99 7.71
C ILE A 332 5.71 9.99 7.87
N ASP A 333 5.43 8.88 8.56
CA ASP A 333 6.36 7.78 8.69
C ASP A 333 6.15 6.80 7.55
N VAL A 334 7.22 6.53 6.79
CA VAL A 334 7.18 5.66 5.62
C VAL A 334 8.12 4.48 5.81
N ASP A 335 7.63 3.28 5.55
CA ASP A 335 8.42 2.04 5.51
C ASP A 335 9.41 2.09 4.33
N ARG A 336 10.68 2.45 4.62
CA ARG A 336 11.73 2.58 3.60
C ARG A 336 12.05 1.25 2.92
N GLU A 337 12.17 0.17 3.68
CA GLU A 337 12.41 -1.17 3.12
C GLU A 337 11.23 -1.61 2.24
N GLY A 338 10.01 -1.26 2.65
CA GLY A 338 8.81 -1.47 1.85
C GLY A 338 8.85 -0.72 0.52
N ILE A 339 9.29 0.54 0.52
CA ILE A 339 9.49 1.33 -0.70
C ILE A 339 10.50 0.64 -1.64
N ASP A 340 11.58 0.09 -1.11
CA ASP A 340 12.59 -0.60 -1.93
C ASP A 340 12.04 -1.89 -2.55
N ARG A 341 11.25 -2.66 -1.78
CA ARG A 341 10.51 -3.82 -2.32
C ARG A 341 9.52 -3.43 -3.41
N VAL A 342 8.77 -2.33 -3.22
CA VAL A 342 7.82 -1.81 -4.22
C VAL A 342 8.56 -1.36 -5.48
N ARG A 343 9.71 -0.69 -5.33
CA ARG A 343 10.54 -0.26 -6.46
C ARG A 343 11.02 -1.45 -7.28
N GLU A 344 11.46 -2.51 -6.61
CA GLU A 344 11.89 -3.73 -7.30
C GLU A 344 10.72 -4.41 -8.04
N ALA A 345 9.55 -4.50 -7.42
CA ALA A 345 8.35 -5.01 -8.08
C ALA A 345 7.97 -4.16 -9.32
N ALA A 346 8.06 -2.82 -9.21
CA ALA A 346 7.76 -1.90 -10.31
C ALA A 346 8.75 -2.01 -11.49
N ARG A 347 10.02 -2.39 -11.22
CA ARG A 347 11.01 -2.71 -12.26
C ARG A 347 10.64 -3.98 -13.03
N ARG A 348 10.10 -4.98 -12.34
CA ARG A 348 9.72 -6.27 -12.93
C ARG A 348 8.45 -6.20 -13.76
N GLY A 349 7.49 -5.37 -13.35
CA GLY A 349 6.23 -5.29 -14.05
C GLY A 349 5.24 -4.24 -13.55
N SER A 350 3.95 -4.54 -13.73
CA SER A 350 2.88 -3.69 -13.25
C SER A 350 2.59 -3.97 -11.79
N ILE A 351 2.37 -2.93 -11.00
CA ILE A 351 2.01 -3.05 -9.60
C ILE A 351 0.54 -2.66 -9.38
N VAL A 352 -0.15 -3.41 -8.55
CA VAL A 352 -1.51 -3.14 -8.09
C VAL A 352 -1.43 -2.82 -6.61
N LEU A 353 -1.65 -1.55 -6.28
CA LEU A 353 -1.59 -1.02 -4.93
C LEU A 353 -2.94 -1.22 -4.25
N LEU A 354 -2.92 -1.81 -3.09
CA LEU A 354 -4.10 -2.25 -2.34
C LEU A 354 -4.04 -1.70 -0.92
N PRO A 355 -4.28 -0.39 -0.76
CA PRO A 355 -4.25 0.23 0.56
C PRO A 355 -5.51 -0.05 1.38
N SER A 356 -5.37 -0.03 2.71
CA SER A 356 -6.49 0.13 3.63
C SER A 356 -7.15 1.49 3.39
N HIS A 357 -8.47 1.57 3.59
CA HIS A 357 -9.21 2.80 3.34
C HIS A 357 -9.86 3.33 4.62
N LYS A 358 -9.26 4.35 5.22
CA LYS A 358 -9.70 4.95 6.48
C LYS A 358 -10.10 6.42 6.35
N SER A 359 -9.45 7.17 5.44
CA SER A 359 -9.64 8.61 5.27
C SER A 359 -9.74 9.00 3.79
N HIS A 360 -10.34 10.15 3.51
CA HIS A 360 -10.27 10.77 2.18
C HIS A 360 -8.86 11.23 1.80
N VAL A 361 -7.95 11.30 2.77
CA VAL A 361 -6.56 11.68 2.53
C VAL A 361 -5.71 10.51 2.02
N ASP A 362 -6.17 9.26 2.15
CA ASP A 362 -5.38 8.06 1.85
C ASP A 362 -4.77 8.08 0.44
N TYR A 363 -5.56 8.35 -0.59
CA TYR A 363 -5.07 8.40 -1.98
C TYR A 363 -4.12 9.57 -2.24
N LEU A 364 -4.32 10.71 -1.57
CA LEU A 364 -3.41 11.84 -1.67
C LEU A 364 -2.08 11.56 -0.95
N LEU A 365 -2.15 10.95 0.23
CA LEU A 365 -1.00 10.55 1.03
C LEU A 365 -0.14 9.53 0.29
N LEU A 366 -0.76 8.50 -0.31
CA LEU A 366 -0.03 7.48 -1.06
C LEU A 366 0.62 8.07 -2.31
N SER A 367 -0.09 8.90 -3.07
CA SER A 367 0.46 9.62 -4.22
C SER A 367 1.63 10.52 -3.81
N TYR A 368 1.54 11.21 -2.67
CA TYR A 368 2.62 12.01 -2.11
C TYR A 368 3.85 11.17 -1.76
N VAL A 369 3.66 10.04 -1.06
CA VAL A 369 4.74 9.11 -0.69
C VAL A 369 5.43 8.57 -1.95
N PHE A 370 4.69 8.17 -2.97
CA PHE A 370 5.25 7.67 -4.22
C PHE A 370 6.07 8.75 -4.93
N ARG A 371 5.55 9.97 -5.00
CA ARG A 371 6.24 11.12 -5.61
C ARG A 371 7.57 11.44 -4.90
N LYS A 372 7.55 11.51 -3.55
CA LYS A 372 8.75 11.82 -2.76
C LYS A 372 9.82 10.73 -2.83
N ASN A 373 9.42 9.49 -3.12
CA ASN A 373 10.35 8.36 -3.24
C ASN A 373 10.68 8.00 -4.69
N ALA A 374 10.40 8.90 -5.64
CA ALA A 374 10.63 8.71 -7.07
C ALA A 374 10.08 7.36 -7.59
N LEU A 375 8.81 7.10 -7.27
CA LEU A 375 8.02 6.00 -7.80
C LEU A 375 6.94 6.53 -8.74
N GLN A 376 6.54 5.69 -9.69
CA GLN A 376 5.45 5.98 -10.60
C GLN A 376 4.16 6.28 -9.85
N LEU A 377 3.51 7.40 -10.15
CA LEU A 377 2.20 7.71 -9.60
C LEU A 377 1.15 6.72 -10.10
N PRO A 378 0.29 6.19 -9.20
CA PRO A 378 -0.75 5.25 -9.60
C PRO A 378 -1.90 5.94 -10.33
N VAL A 379 -2.59 5.15 -11.16
CA VAL A 379 -3.93 5.48 -11.65
C VAL A 379 -4.93 4.92 -10.65
N ILE A 380 -5.78 5.80 -10.09
CA ILE A 380 -6.59 5.51 -8.90
C ILE A 380 -8.02 5.16 -9.30
N ALA A 381 -8.52 4.01 -8.87
CA ALA A 381 -9.93 3.63 -9.02
C ALA A 381 -10.78 4.38 -8.00
N ALA A 382 -11.60 5.32 -8.46
CA ALA A 382 -12.50 6.12 -7.65
C ALA A 382 -13.98 5.78 -7.91
N GLY A 383 -14.83 5.94 -6.91
CA GLY A 383 -16.27 5.80 -7.09
C GLY A 383 -16.86 6.94 -7.94
N ASP A 384 -17.86 6.62 -8.76
CA ASP A 384 -18.56 7.57 -9.63
C ASP A 384 -19.27 8.71 -8.87
N ASN A 385 -19.52 8.54 -7.57
CA ASN A 385 -20.03 9.60 -6.69
C ASN A 385 -19.08 10.80 -6.56
N LEU A 386 -17.79 10.65 -6.90
CA LEU A 386 -16.79 11.73 -6.91
C LEU A 386 -16.63 12.39 -8.30
N SER A 387 -17.39 11.97 -9.30
CA SER A 387 -17.27 12.46 -10.69
C SER A 387 -17.94 13.81 -10.96
N PHE A 388 -18.59 14.43 -9.96
CA PHE A 388 -19.33 15.68 -10.14
C PHE A 388 -18.41 16.91 -10.31
N PHE A 389 -18.93 17.95 -10.97
CA PHE A 389 -18.21 19.22 -11.17
C PHE A 389 -18.14 20.03 -9.86
N PRO A 390 -17.00 20.69 -9.51
CA PRO A 390 -15.73 20.74 -10.26
C PRO A 390 -14.71 19.65 -9.84
N VAL A 391 -15.05 18.74 -8.92
CA VAL A 391 -14.15 17.75 -8.33
C VAL A 391 -13.76 16.65 -9.32
N GLY A 392 -14.72 16.15 -10.07
CA GLY A 392 -14.51 15.08 -11.03
C GLY A 392 -13.42 15.39 -12.06
N PRO A 393 -13.49 16.52 -12.76
CA PRO A 393 -12.43 16.96 -13.66
C PRO A 393 -11.05 17.10 -13.00
N LEU A 394 -10.99 17.62 -11.77
CA LEU A 394 -9.74 17.74 -11.01
C LEU A 394 -9.14 16.36 -10.70
N PHE A 395 -9.95 15.45 -10.17
CA PHE A 395 -9.49 14.09 -9.85
C PHE A 395 -9.10 13.29 -11.08
N ARG A 396 -9.80 13.45 -12.19
CA ARG A 396 -9.44 12.83 -13.46
C ARG A 396 -8.07 13.29 -13.94
N ARG A 397 -7.77 14.59 -13.83
CA ARG A 397 -6.45 15.16 -14.11
C ARG A 397 -5.39 14.77 -13.07
N ALA A 398 -5.82 14.38 -11.87
CA ALA A 398 -4.95 13.80 -10.86
C ALA A 398 -4.64 12.31 -11.09
N GLY A 399 -5.25 11.68 -12.09
CA GLY A 399 -5.03 10.26 -12.40
C GLY A 399 -6.15 9.33 -11.92
N ALA A 400 -7.28 9.86 -11.42
CA ALA A 400 -8.41 9.03 -11.04
C ALA A 400 -9.23 8.60 -12.26
N PHE A 401 -9.70 7.35 -12.26
CA PHE A 401 -10.71 6.84 -13.17
C PHE A 401 -11.96 6.42 -12.37
N PHE A 402 -13.15 6.67 -12.93
CA PHE A 402 -14.39 6.56 -12.18
C PHE A 402 -15.17 5.30 -12.49
N ILE A 403 -15.47 4.50 -11.44
CA ILE A 403 -16.20 3.24 -11.57
C ILE A 403 -17.51 3.31 -10.78
N ARG A 404 -18.60 2.81 -11.37
CA ARG A 404 -19.89 2.64 -10.70
C ARG A 404 -19.75 1.62 -9.56
N ARG A 405 -20.42 1.88 -8.45
CA ARG A 405 -20.44 0.96 -7.29
C ARG A 405 -21.10 -0.39 -7.59
N SER A 406 -22.00 -0.42 -8.56
CA SER A 406 -22.66 -1.64 -9.01
C SER A 406 -22.89 -1.58 -10.52
N PHE A 407 -22.66 -2.66 -11.19
CA PHE A 407 -22.88 -2.77 -12.63
C PHE A 407 -24.31 -3.19 -12.98
N LYS A 408 -25.11 -3.69 -11.98
CA LYS A 408 -26.53 -4.04 -12.11
C LYS A 408 -26.90 -4.79 -13.41
N GLY A 409 -26.05 -5.73 -13.85
CA GLY A 409 -26.27 -6.50 -15.08
C GLY A 409 -25.90 -5.77 -16.40
N ASP A 410 -25.37 -4.53 -16.37
CA ASP A 410 -24.86 -3.83 -17.56
C ASP A 410 -23.57 -4.50 -18.06
N ARG A 411 -23.72 -5.54 -18.91
CA ARG A 411 -22.63 -6.32 -19.49
C ARG A 411 -21.68 -5.43 -20.30
N LEU A 412 -22.21 -4.45 -21.05
CA LEU A 412 -21.38 -3.54 -21.84
C LEU A 412 -20.48 -2.70 -20.93
N TYR A 413 -21.03 -2.12 -19.87
CA TYR A 413 -20.26 -1.34 -18.91
C TYR A 413 -19.15 -2.16 -18.28
N GLY A 414 -19.47 -3.36 -17.76
CA GLY A 414 -18.49 -4.27 -17.18
C GLY A 414 -17.35 -4.62 -18.12
N MET A 415 -17.65 -4.88 -19.40
CA MET A 415 -16.64 -5.22 -20.40
C MET A 415 -15.77 -4.01 -20.80
N VAL A 416 -16.34 -2.80 -20.82
CA VAL A 416 -15.56 -1.58 -21.04
C VAL A 416 -14.56 -1.34 -19.90
N VAL A 417 -14.98 -1.55 -18.64
CA VAL A 417 -14.10 -1.46 -17.47
C VAL A 417 -13.00 -2.51 -17.54
N ASP A 418 -13.32 -3.78 -17.84
CA ASP A 418 -12.33 -4.86 -18.00
C ASP A 418 -11.29 -4.52 -19.06
N ALA A 419 -11.72 -4.09 -20.23
CA ALA A 419 -10.84 -3.74 -21.34
C ALA A 419 -9.92 -2.55 -20.99
N TYR A 420 -10.42 -1.57 -20.23
CA TYR A 420 -9.63 -0.44 -19.78
C TYR A 420 -8.58 -0.85 -18.75
N ILE A 421 -8.94 -1.64 -17.72
CA ILE A 421 -8.01 -2.16 -16.70
C ILE A 421 -6.92 -3.02 -17.37
N ARG A 422 -7.32 -3.92 -18.27
CA ARG A 422 -6.39 -4.77 -19.03
C ARG A 422 -5.38 -3.93 -19.81
N ARG A 423 -5.83 -2.87 -20.43
CA ARG A 423 -4.96 -1.95 -21.13
C ARG A 423 -3.98 -1.26 -20.18
N LEU A 424 -4.43 -0.76 -19.01
CA LEU A 424 -3.56 -0.12 -18.03
C LEU A 424 -2.45 -1.08 -17.56
N LEU A 425 -2.79 -2.31 -17.22
CA LEU A 425 -1.83 -3.33 -16.80
C LEU A 425 -0.85 -3.68 -17.91
N ARG A 426 -1.34 -3.85 -19.15
CA ARG A 426 -0.50 -4.17 -20.29
C ARG A 426 0.49 -3.04 -20.63
N ASP A 427 0.09 -1.79 -20.50
CA ASP A 427 0.97 -0.64 -20.76
C ASP A 427 1.96 -0.41 -19.59
N GLY A 428 1.74 -0.99 -18.41
CA GLY A 428 2.63 -0.92 -17.25
C GLY A 428 2.31 0.18 -16.26
N TYR A 429 1.06 0.63 -16.21
CA TYR A 429 0.62 1.55 -15.17
C TYR A 429 0.56 0.87 -13.79
N ALA A 430 0.92 1.61 -12.76
CA ALA A 430 0.53 1.28 -11.40
C ALA A 430 -0.97 1.59 -11.23
N ILE A 431 -1.72 0.68 -10.62
CA ILE A 431 -3.15 0.86 -10.36
C ILE A 431 -3.39 0.83 -8.87
N GLU A 432 -4.14 1.78 -8.33
CA GLU A 432 -4.55 1.81 -6.92
C GLU A 432 -6.03 1.46 -6.79
N LEU A 433 -6.33 0.50 -5.93
CA LEU A 433 -7.68 0.02 -5.66
C LEU A 433 -7.91 -0.14 -4.17
N PHE A 434 -9.08 0.27 -3.69
CA PHE A 434 -9.50 0.02 -2.32
C PHE A 434 -10.43 -1.19 -2.27
N LEU A 435 -9.91 -2.34 -1.82
CA LEU A 435 -10.68 -3.59 -1.78
C LEU A 435 -11.87 -3.56 -0.81
N GLU A 436 -11.81 -2.69 0.18
CA GLU A 436 -12.89 -2.48 1.14
C GLU A 436 -14.16 -1.89 0.49
N GLY A 437 -14.02 -1.26 -0.68
CA GLY A 437 -15.14 -0.66 -1.43
C GLY A 437 -15.76 0.57 -0.74
N GLY A 438 -15.18 1.02 0.36
CA GLY A 438 -15.58 2.21 1.13
C GLY A 438 -14.65 2.42 2.30
N ARG A 439 -14.71 3.61 2.92
CA ARG A 439 -13.87 3.91 4.10
C ARG A 439 -14.32 3.10 5.32
N SER A 440 -13.35 2.57 6.05
CA SER A 440 -13.60 1.98 7.36
C SER A 440 -13.98 3.07 8.36
N ARG A 441 -15.22 3.02 8.84
CA ARG A 441 -15.71 3.94 9.87
C ARG A 441 -15.50 3.39 11.26
N THR A 442 -15.07 2.14 11.37
CA THR A 442 -14.85 1.47 12.65
C THR A 442 -13.37 1.40 13.07
N GLY A 443 -12.45 1.83 12.19
CA GLY A 443 -11.01 1.69 12.39
C GLY A 443 -10.45 0.32 11.97
N LYS A 444 -11.29 -0.73 11.91
CA LYS A 444 -10.90 -2.09 11.47
C LYS A 444 -10.75 -2.16 9.95
N VAL A 445 -9.98 -3.12 9.48
CA VAL A 445 -9.97 -3.50 8.06
C VAL A 445 -11.27 -4.21 7.71
N LEU A 446 -11.94 -3.76 6.65
CA LEU A 446 -13.25 -4.31 6.24
C LEU A 446 -13.08 -5.53 5.32
N PRO A 447 -14.10 -6.39 5.23
CA PRO A 447 -14.10 -7.52 4.28
C PRO A 447 -13.95 -7.05 2.83
N PRO A 448 -13.18 -7.79 1.99
CA PRO A 448 -12.89 -7.38 0.63
C PRO A 448 -14.09 -7.49 -0.30
N LYS A 449 -14.25 -6.52 -1.20
CA LYS A 449 -15.17 -6.55 -2.34
C LYS A 449 -14.47 -7.14 -3.56
N LEU A 450 -14.85 -8.35 -3.96
CA LEU A 450 -14.12 -9.13 -4.96
C LEU A 450 -14.28 -8.66 -6.41
N GLY A 451 -15.31 -7.86 -6.71
CA GLY A 451 -15.69 -7.54 -8.11
C GLY A 451 -14.56 -6.91 -8.92
N LEU A 452 -13.92 -5.85 -8.41
CA LEU A 452 -12.84 -5.16 -9.10
C LEU A 452 -11.56 -5.99 -9.11
N LEU A 453 -11.25 -6.68 -8.01
CA LEU A 453 -10.09 -7.57 -7.96
C LEU A 453 -10.23 -8.72 -8.96
N ASN A 454 -11.44 -9.26 -9.16
CA ASN A 454 -11.69 -10.29 -10.16
C ASN A 454 -11.34 -9.78 -11.57
N MET A 455 -11.75 -8.56 -11.93
CA MET A 455 -11.39 -7.95 -13.23
C MET A 455 -9.88 -7.78 -13.39
N VAL A 456 -9.20 -7.33 -12.34
CA VAL A 456 -7.73 -7.18 -12.35
C VAL A 456 -7.04 -8.53 -12.53
N VAL A 457 -7.47 -9.56 -11.80
CA VAL A 457 -6.91 -10.91 -11.92
C VAL A 457 -7.19 -11.51 -13.30
N GLU A 458 -8.40 -11.36 -13.84
CA GLU A 458 -8.71 -11.82 -15.21
C GLU A 458 -7.91 -11.09 -16.29
N ALA A 459 -7.68 -9.79 -16.10
CA ALA A 459 -6.81 -9.03 -16.99
C ALA A 459 -5.36 -9.52 -16.88
N ALA A 460 -4.89 -9.76 -15.65
CA ALA A 460 -3.54 -10.20 -15.35
C ALA A 460 -3.23 -11.61 -15.91
N LEU A 461 -4.16 -12.55 -15.76
CA LEU A 461 -4.05 -13.91 -16.32
C LEU A 461 -3.89 -13.93 -17.85
N GLY A 462 -4.38 -12.91 -18.56
CA GLY A 462 -4.24 -12.78 -20.00
C GLY A 462 -3.04 -11.94 -20.46
N ILE A 463 -2.07 -11.65 -19.59
CA ILE A 463 -0.84 -10.89 -19.92
C ILE A 463 0.36 -11.80 -19.68
N GLU A 464 0.96 -12.33 -20.75
CA GLU A 464 2.01 -13.36 -20.66
C GLU A 464 3.41 -12.79 -20.36
N ASN A 465 3.74 -11.61 -20.88
CA ASN A 465 5.10 -11.07 -20.89
C ASN A 465 5.38 -9.97 -19.86
N ARG A 466 4.59 -9.92 -18.77
CA ARG A 466 4.78 -8.90 -17.73
C ARG A 466 4.38 -9.45 -16.37
N ALA A 467 5.27 -9.35 -15.42
CA ALA A 467 4.97 -9.67 -14.04
C ALA A 467 3.91 -8.69 -13.47
N ILE A 468 2.99 -9.21 -12.66
CA ILE A 468 2.00 -8.40 -11.97
C ILE A 468 2.09 -8.71 -10.49
N SER A 469 2.34 -7.66 -9.71
CA SER A 469 2.53 -7.74 -8.27
C SER A 469 1.42 -6.99 -7.55
N PHE A 470 0.87 -7.62 -6.52
CA PHE A 470 -0.14 -7.05 -5.63
C PHE A 470 0.55 -6.55 -4.37
N VAL A 471 0.38 -5.28 -4.05
CA VAL A 471 1.08 -4.59 -2.96
C VAL A 471 0.07 -4.21 -1.88
N PRO A 472 -0.06 -5.00 -0.80
CA PRO A 472 -0.87 -4.63 0.35
C PRO A 472 -0.24 -3.44 1.07
N ILE A 473 -1.04 -2.43 1.44
CA ILE A 473 -0.55 -1.21 2.10
C ILE A 473 -1.43 -0.90 3.30
N SER A 474 -0.82 -0.76 4.47
CA SER A 474 -1.49 -0.24 5.65
C SER A 474 -1.24 1.25 5.77
N ILE A 475 -2.31 2.04 5.73
CA ILE A 475 -2.30 3.46 6.05
C ILE A 475 -2.88 3.62 7.46
N GLY A 476 -2.15 4.25 8.35
CA GLY A 476 -2.53 4.48 9.73
C GLY A 476 -2.39 5.95 10.13
N TYR A 477 -3.21 6.35 11.10
CA TYR A 477 -3.23 7.69 11.66
C TYR A 477 -3.26 7.60 13.17
N GLU A 478 -2.59 8.50 13.88
CA GLU A 478 -2.74 8.61 15.35
C GLU A 478 -4.14 9.12 15.70
N ARG A 479 -4.65 10.10 14.93
CA ARG A 479 -6.06 10.54 14.95
C ARG A 479 -6.54 10.72 13.52
N MET A 480 -7.79 10.39 13.25
CA MET A 480 -8.41 10.59 11.94
C MET A 480 -9.11 11.94 11.88
N MET A 481 -8.95 12.66 10.77
CA MET A 481 -9.59 13.97 10.56
C MET A 481 -11.11 13.88 10.58
N GLU A 482 -11.67 12.75 10.13
CA GLU A 482 -13.10 12.48 10.03
C GLU A 482 -13.73 11.84 11.27
N GLU A 483 -12.98 11.65 12.36
CA GLU A 483 -13.45 10.93 13.56
C GLU A 483 -14.79 11.44 14.12
N GLY A 484 -15.00 12.74 14.15
CA GLY A 484 -16.28 13.33 14.61
C GLY A 484 -17.46 13.08 13.66
N SER A 485 -17.21 12.96 12.35
CA SER A 485 -18.22 12.56 11.36
C SER A 485 -18.54 11.07 11.49
N PHE A 486 -17.52 10.25 11.65
CA PHE A 486 -17.67 8.80 11.81
C PHE A 486 -18.45 8.46 13.09
N ALA A 487 -18.14 9.10 14.21
CA ALA A 487 -18.88 8.88 15.46
C ALA A 487 -20.39 9.14 15.30
N ARG A 488 -20.78 10.22 14.62
CA ARG A 488 -22.19 10.52 14.34
C ARG A 488 -22.85 9.47 13.44
N GLU A 489 -22.15 9.01 12.38
CA GLU A 489 -22.68 7.97 11.51
C GLU A 489 -22.82 6.62 12.23
N LEU A 490 -21.86 6.27 13.08
CA LEU A 490 -21.87 5.03 13.88
C LEU A 490 -23.05 5.01 14.85
N SER A 491 -23.40 6.14 15.47
CA SER A 491 -24.55 6.30 16.37
C SER A 491 -25.90 6.40 15.65
N GLY A 492 -25.97 6.09 14.35
CA GLY A 492 -27.23 6.09 13.59
C GLY A 492 -27.61 7.44 13.00
N GLY A 493 -26.74 8.44 13.04
CA GLY A 493 -26.94 9.71 12.35
C GLY A 493 -27.06 9.55 10.83
N VAL A 494 -27.81 10.43 10.18
CA VAL A 494 -28.01 10.38 8.74
C VAL A 494 -26.67 10.53 8.02
N LYS A 495 -26.36 9.57 7.16
CA LYS A 495 -25.21 9.62 6.28
C LYS A 495 -25.32 10.84 5.37
N LYS A 496 -24.54 11.89 5.66
CA LYS A 496 -24.45 13.04 4.75
C LYS A 496 -23.81 12.56 3.44
N LYS A 497 -24.39 12.99 2.31
CA LYS A 497 -23.73 12.79 1.01
C LYS A 497 -22.34 13.40 1.10
N GLU A 498 -21.35 12.66 0.63
CA GLU A 498 -19.97 13.15 0.49
C GLU A 498 -20.02 14.41 -0.37
N ASP A 499 -19.98 15.60 0.28
CA ASP A 499 -20.09 16.90 -0.38
C ASP A 499 -18.74 17.62 -0.26
N LEU A 500 -18.44 18.40 -1.28
CA LEU A 500 -17.30 19.33 -1.32
C LEU A 500 -17.21 20.22 -0.07
N GLY A 501 -18.35 20.53 0.56
CA GLY A 501 -18.38 21.31 1.80
C GLY A 501 -17.61 20.69 2.95
N GLU A 502 -17.51 19.36 3.02
CA GLU A 502 -16.66 18.68 4.03
C GLU A 502 -15.18 18.72 3.65
N LEU A 503 -14.86 18.56 2.38
CA LEU A 503 -13.48 18.73 1.87
C LEU A 503 -13.01 20.19 1.97
N LEU A 504 -13.90 21.17 1.80
CA LEU A 504 -13.59 22.62 1.90
C LEU A 504 -13.54 23.14 3.35
N LYS A 505 -14.08 22.43 4.32
CA LYS A 505 -13.90 22.72 5.76
C LYS A 505 -12.47 22.49 6.26
N ILE A 506 -11.56 22.15 5.36
CA ILE A 506 -10.11 22.04 5.60
C ILE A 506 -9.55 23.28 6.33
N GLY A 507 -10.13 24.46 6.15
CA GLY A 507 -9.74 25.69 6.87
C GLY A 507 -9.86 25.59 8.41
N GLY A 508 -10.85 24.83 8.94
CA GLY A 508 -10.97 24.54 10.37
C GLY A 508 -10.01 23.45 10.84
N VAL A 509 -9.82 22.44 9.99
CA VAL A 509 -8.94 21.28 10.23
C VAL A 509 -7.45 21.70 10.27
N LEU A 510 -7.05 22.72 9.52
CA LEU A 510 -5.68 23.26 9.52
C LEU A 510 -5.23 23.87 10.86
N ARG A 511 -6.15 24.05 11.81
CA ARG A 511 -5.86 24.59 13.16
C ARG A 511 -5.56 23.49 14.19
N GLU A 512 -5.96 22.26 13.92
CA GLU A 512 -5.74 21.11 14.80
C GLU A 512 -4.60 20.24 14.28
N LYS A 513 -3.87 19.64 15.20
CA LYS A 513 -2.86 18.60 14.88
C LYS A 513 -3.46 17.22 15.15
N TYR A 514 -3.29 16.32 14.20
CA TYR A 514 -3.83 14.95 14.23
C TYR A 514 -2.75 13.88 14.51
N GLY A 515 -1.59 14.29 15.01
CA GLY A 515 -0.48 13.38 15.25
C GLY A 515 0.24 12.98 13.95
N ARG A 516 0.75 11.77 13.88
CA ARG A 516 1.51 11.26 12.73
C ARG A 516 0.64 10.39 11.82
N ALA A 517 0.94 10.42 10.52
CA ALA A 517 0.42 9.45 9.57
C ALA A 517 1.50 8.41 9.23
N ASN A 518 1.10 7.18 8.93
CA ASN A 518 2.01 6.07 8.67
C ASN A 518 1.63 5.37 7.38
N VAL A 519 2.62 5.02 6.55
CA VAL A 519 2.44 4.21 5.35
C VAL A 519 3.41 3.03 5.39
N VAL A 520 2.86 1.82 5.47
CA VAL A 520 3.64 0.59 5.60
C VAL A 520 3.19 -0.42 4.55
N PHE A 521 4.17 -1.08 3.96
CA PHE A 521 3.94 -2.07 2.90
C PHE A 521 4.00 -3.48 3.47
N GLY A 522 2.96 -4.28 3.21
CA GLY A 522 2.92 -5.69 3.52
C GLY A 522 3.83 -6.52 2.59
N GLN A 523 3.73 -7.83 2.70
CA GLN A 523 4.38 -8.74 1.76
C GLN A 523 3.77 -8.55 0.36
N ILE A 524 4.62 -8.32 -0.63
CA ILE A 524 4.20 -8.22 -2.03
C ILE A 524 3.87 -9.63 -2.52
N LEU A 525 2.69 -9.78 -3.10
CA LEU A 525 2.18 -11.05 -3.62
C LEU A 525 2.27 -11.02 -5.14
N THR A 526 2.87 -12.04 -5.74
CA THR A 526 2.91 -12.17 -7.21
C THR A 526 1.75 -13.03 -7.71
N LEU A 527 1.31 -12.76 -8.94
CA LEU A 527 0.29 -13.59 -9.57
C LEU A 527 0.76 -15.03 -9.73
N GLU A 528 2.06 -15.23 -9.96
CA GLU A 528 2.69 -16.55 -10.13
C GLU A 528 2.57 -17.39 -8.86
N GLU A 529 3.02 -16.86 -7.71
CA GLU A 529 2.88 -17.52 -6.40
C GLU A 529 1.41 -17.88 -6.11
N MET A 530 0.50 -16.96 -6.40
CA MET A 530 -0.92 -17.20 -6.14
C MET A 530 -1.55 -18.24 -7.08
N ARG A 531 -1.03 -18.37 -8.31
CA ARG A 531 -1.42 -19.44 -9.25
C ARG A 531 -0.99 -20.81 -8.75
N GLU A 532 0.24 -20.93 -8.24
CA GLU A 532 0.76 -22.17 -7.64
C GLU A 532 -0.10 -22.63 -6.47
N VAL A 533 -0.49 -21.73 -5.57
CA VAL A 533 -1.35 -22.04 -4.40
C VAL A 533 -2.70 -22.64 -4.80
N VAL A 534 -3.25 -22.34 -5.97
CA VAL A 534 -4.51 -22.89 -6.48
C VAL A 534 -4.32 -23.98 -7.54
N GLY A 535 -3.08 -24.41 -7.78
CA GLY A 535 -2.75 -25.45 -8.75
C GLY A 535 -3.06 -25.06 -10.20
N LEU A 536 -2.80 -23.80 -10.57
CA LEU A 536 -2.92 -23.27 -11.93
C LEU A 536 -1.55 -23.28 -12.62
N ARG A 537 -1.35 -24.17 -13.58
CA ARG A 537 -0.11 -24.21 -14.39
C ARG A 537 0.00 -22.99 -15.30
N PRO A 538 1.23 -22.51 -15.60
CA PRO A 538 1.46 -21.49 -16.62
C PRO A 538 0.89 -21.95 -17.98
N GLY A 539 0.20 -21.03 -18.70
CA GLY A 539 -0.42 -21.35 -20.01
C GLY A 539 -1.72 -22.15 -19.94
N ALA A 540 -2.09 -22.73 -18.79
CA ALA A 540 -3.36 -23.46 -18.68
C ALA A 540 -4.56 -22.49 -18.50
N GLU A 541 -5.64 -22.79 -19.22
CA GLU A 541 -6.89 -22.05 -19.09
C GLU A 541 -7.52 -22.32 -17.73
N ALA A 542 -7.74 -21.26 -16.95
CA ALA A 542 -8.29 -21.37 -15.61
C ALA A 542 -9.80 -21.62 -15.66
N SER A 543 -10.28 -22.71 -15.08
CA SER A 543 -11.71 -22.94 -14.91
C SER A 543 -12.36 -21.84 -14.07
N PRO A 544 -13.65 -21.53 -14.23
CA PRO A 544 -14.37 -20.54 -13.43
C PRO A 544 -14.26 -20.78 -11.92
N ALA A 545 -14.23 -22.03 -11.49
CA ALA A 545 -14.06 -22.40 -10.08
C ALA A 545 -12.66 -22.07 -9.55
N LYS A 546 -11.60 -22.41 -10.30
CA LYS A 546 -10.22 -22.08 -9.94
C LYS A 546 -9.97 -20.58 -9.96
N ARG A 547 -10.57 -19.84 -10.90
CA ARG A 547 -10.49 -18.36 -10.90
C ARG A 547 -11.13 -17.75 -9.66
N ARG A 548 -12.33 -18.18 -9.29
CA ARG A 548 -13.00 -17.75 -8.04
C ARG A 548 -12.16 -18.05 -6.81
N ALA A 549 -11.61 -19.26 -6.72
CA ALA A 549 -10.72 -19.65 -5.63
C ALA A 549 -9.48 -18.77 -5.56
N LEU A 550 -8.84 -18.49 -6.70
CA LEU A 550 -7.68 -17.60 -6.80
C LEU A 550 -7.99 -16.20 -6.28
N VAL A 551 -9.07 -15.58 -6.79
CA VAL A 551 -9.49 -14.23 -6.40
C VAL A 551 -9.84 -14.16 -4.91
N THR A 552 -10.56 -15.13 -4.40
CA THR A 552 -10.95 -15.18 -2.98
C THR A 552 -9.73 -15.34 -2.07
N ARG A 553 -8.83 -16.27 -2.37
CA ARG A 553 -7.60 -16.49 -1.58
C ARG A 553 -6.68 -15.27 -1.64
N LEU A 554 -6.49 -14.70 -2.84
CA LEU A 554 -5.70 -13.48 -3.01
C LEU A 554 -6.27 -12.33 -2.19
N ALA A 555 -7.59 -12.09 -2.25
CA ALA A 555 -8.26 -11.04 -1.49
C ALA A 555 -8.03 -11.19 0.03
N HIS A 556 -8.28 -12.38 0.58
CA HIS A 556 -8.08 -12.64 2.01
C HIS A 556 -6.60 -12.50 2.40
N ARG A 557 -5.67 -12.99 1.57
CA ARG A 557 -4.24 -12.82 1.82
C ARG A 557 -3.83 -11.35 1.85
N ILE A 558 -4.33 -10.54 0.90
CA ILE A 558 -4.10 -9.09 0.86
C ILE A 558 -4.60 -8.42 2.15
N MET A 559 -5.83 -8.71 2.57
CA MET A 559 -6.39 -8.11 3.78
C MET A 559 -5.62 -8.53 5.05
N SER A 560 -5.19 -9.80 5.11
CA SER A 560 -4.32 -10.28 6.19
C SER A 560 -2.97 -9.57 6.20
N GLU A 561 -2.36 -9.34 5.03
CA GLU A 561 -1.08 -8.60 4.93
C GLU A 561 -1.25 -7.11 5.29
N ILE A 562 -2.39 -6.49 5.00
CA ILE A 562 -2.72 -5.12 5.44
C ILE A 562 -2.75 -5.07 6.98
N ASN A 563 -3.42 -6.04 7.62
CA ASN A 563 -3.46 -6.15 9.08
C ASN A 563 -2.04 -6.35 9.66
N ARG A 564 -1.26 -7.29 9.10
CA ARG A 564 0.13 -7.54 9.52
C ARG A 564 1.03 -6.31 9.37
N ALA A 565 0.81 -5.51 8.33
CA ALA A 565 1.56 -4.29 8.07
C ALA A 565 1.12 -3.11 8.95
N THR A 566 0.02 -3.25 9.69
CA THR A 566 -0.49 -2.15 10.52
C THR A 566 0.47 -1.83 11.65
N LEU A 567 0.85 -0.55 11.77
CA LEU A 567 1.70 -0.07 12.85
C LEU A 567 0.90 0.11 14.14
N VAL A 568 1.48 -0.38 15.22
CA VAL A 568 1.04 -0.05 16.57
C VAL A 568 1.56 1.34 16.92
N THR A 569 0.65 2.30 17.07
CA THR A 569 0.96 3.70 17.37
C THR A 569 0.75 4.01 18.85
N PRO A 570 1.39 5.06 19.40
CA PRO A 570 1.10 5.52 20.75
C PRO A 570 -0.38 5.80 21.00
N GLY A 571 -1.05 6.45 20.01
CA GLY A 571 -2.47 6.76 20.11
C GLY A 571 -3.36 5.53 20.22
N SER A 572 -3.12 4.50 19.40
CA SER A 572 -3.90 3.26 19.44
C SER A 572 -3.73 2.49 20.76
N LEU A 573 -2.53 2.49 21.34
CA LEU A 573 -2.28 1.87 22.65
C LEU A 573 -2.97 2.63 23.78
N VAL A 574 -2.84 3.96 23.80
CA VAL A 574 -3.51 4.82 24.80
C VAL A 574 -5.03 4.65 24.73
N ALA A 575 -5.61 4.63 23.51
CA ALA A 575 -7.04 4.39 23.33
C ALA A 575 -7.45 3.00 23.87
N THR A 576 -6.65 1.96 23.59
CA THR A 576 -6.89 0.59 24.08
C THR A 576 -6.83 0.53 25.61
N ALA A 577 -5.79 1.09 26.22
CA ALA A 577 -5.64 1.11 27.67
C ALA A 577 -6.80 1.88 28.34
N LEU A 578 -7.16 3.06 27.80
CA LEU A 578 -8.23 3.90 28.37
C LEU A 578 -9.65 3.33 28.21
N LEU A 579 -9.89 2.50 27.19
CA LEU A 579 -11.21 1.90 26.97
C LEU A 579 -11.37 0.52 27.63
N CYS A 580 -10.27 -0.21 27.86
CA CYS A 580 -10.33 -1.58 28.38
C CYS A 580 -10.13 -1.67 29.91
N HIS A 581 -9.69 -0.61 30.59
CA HIS A 581 -9.62 -0.62 32.05
C HIS A 581 -11.02 -0.56 32.68
N ASN A 582 -11.15 -1.05 33.90
CA ASN A 582 -12.43 -1.14 34.63
C ASN A 582 -12.67 -0.01 35.66
N ARG A 583 -11.71 0.89 35.87
CA ARG A 583 -11.79 2.00 36.80
C ARG A 583 -12.47 3.22 36.18
N ARG A 584 -12.95 4.13 37.01
CA ARG A 584 -13.53 5.41 36.53
C ARG A 584 -12.53 6.34 35.88
N GLY A 585 -11.24 6.22 36.23
CA GLY A 585 -10.14 6.99 35.67
C GLY A 585 -8.85 6.22 35.79
N LEU A 586 -7.88 6.47 34.90
CA LEU A 586 -6.59 5.78 34.83
C LEU A 586 -5.47 6.76 35.18
N PRO A 587 -4.70 6.53 36.27
CA PRO A 587 -3.51 7.32 36.61
C PRO A 587 -2.46 7.24 35.50
N HIS A 588 -1.63 8.30 35.34
CA HIS A 588 -0.62 8.37 34.29
C HIS A 588 0.38 7.21 34.37
N ALA A 589 0.91 6.93 35.55
CA ALA A 589 1.86 5.84 35.75
C ALA A 589 1.28 4.46 35.32
N GLU A 590 0.01 4.22 35.66
CA GLU A 590 -0.69 2.98 35.28
C GLU A 590 -0.98 2.92 33.79
N LEU A 591 -1.35 4.04 33.15
CA LEU A 591 -1.49 4.13 31.69
C LEU A 591 -0.18 3.76 30.99
N VAL A 592 0.94 4.31 31.45
CA VAL A 592 2.28 4.01 30.91
C VAL A 592 2.62 2.53 31.09
N ALA A 593 2.41 1.99 32.28
CA ALA A 593 2.67 0.58 32.58
C ALA A 593 1.82 -0.34 31.68
N GLN A 594 0.52 -0.03 31.52
CA GLN A 594 -0.36 -0.81 30.63
C GLN A 594 0.07 -0.73 29.16
N CYS A 595 0.42 0.45 28.67
CA CYS A 595 0.93 0.62 27.31
C CYS A 595 2.25 -0.11 27.09
N ALA A 596 3.13 -0.16 28.09
CA ALA A 596 4.38 -0.93 28.02
C ALA A 596 4.12 -2.43 27.88
N ARG A 597 3.20 -2.98 28.69
CA ARG A 597 2.78 -4.39 28.62
C ARG A 597 2.19 -4.73 27.24
N LEU A 598 1.29 -3.90 26.74
CA LEU A 598 0.69 -4.07 25.41
C LEU A 598 1.74 -4.00 24.30
N THR A 599 2.71 -3.07 24.41
CA THR A 599 3.83 -2.97 23.47
C THR A 599 4.67 -4.24 23.46
N ALA A 600 5.00 -4.77 24.63
CA ALA A 600 5.75 -6.02 24.75
C ALA A 600 4.99 -7.20 24.13
N LEU A 601 3.68 -7.30 24.36
CA LEU A 601 2.83 -8.34 23.78
C LEU A 601 2.81 -8.30 22.26
N VAL A 602 2.43 -7.16 21.67
CA VAL A 602 2.28 -7.06 20.21
C VAL A 602 3.62 -7.28 19.50
N ARG A 603 4.74 -6.89 20.11
CA ARG A 603 6.08 -7.16 19.59
C ARG A 603 6.42 -8.64 19.60
N ARG A 604 6.08 -9.38 20.64
CA ARG A 604 6.25 -10.84 20.69
C ARG A 604 5.47 -11.52 19.54
N GLN A 605 4.33 -10.96 19.17
CA GLN A 605 3.53 -11.43 18.02
C GLN A 605 4.08 -10.99 16.66
N GLY A 606 5.21 -10.29 16.62
CA GLY A 606 5.84 -9.80 15.39
C GLY A 606 5.18 -8.54 14.81
N ALA A 607 4.33 -7.84 15.57
CA ALA A 607 3.76 -6.58 15.14
C ALA A 607 4.83 -5.49 15.02
N ARG A 608 4.67 -4.64 14.01
CA ARG A 608 5.53 -3.46 13.81
C ARG A 608 5.04 -2.32 14.69
N THR A 609 5.97 -1.64 15.35
CA THR A 609 5.69 -0.46 16.19
C THR A 609 6.11 0.82 15.45
N ALA A 610 5.37 1.91 15.67
CA ALA A 610 5.75 3.21 15.11
C ALA A 610 7.12 3.66 15.65
N PRO A 611 7.96 4.31 14.83
CA PRO A 611 9.26 4.85 15.27
C PRO A 611 9.14 5.86 16.42
N SER A 612 7.98 6.52 16.54
CA SER A 612 7.66 7.39 17.68
C SER A 612 7.44 6.62 18.98
N LEU A 613 6.97 5.36 18.91
CA LEU A 613 6.60 4.55 20.07
C LEU A 613 7.80 3.86 20.73
N THR A 614 8.73 3.31 19.93
CA THR A 614 9.83 2.49 20.44
C THR A 614 11.20 3.05 20.11
N MET A 615 12.16 2.80 20.99
CA MET A 615 13.58 3.05 20.73
C MET A 615 14.18 1.95 19.84
N PRO A 616 15.37 2.15 19.27
CA PRO A 616 16.08 1.08 18.52
C PRO A 616 16.33 -0.17 19.37
N SER A 617 16.51 -0.03 20.70
CA SER A 617 16.58 -1.15 21.65
C SER A 617 15.28 -1.95 21.76
N GLY A 618 14.17 -1.40 21.26
CA GLY A 618 12.85 -1.98 21.37
C GLY A 618 12.07 -1.58 22.62
N ALA A 619 12.65 -0.83 23.54
CA ALA A 619 11.94 -0.31 24.70
C ALA A 619 10.92 0.76 24.27
N MET A 620 9.76 0.77 24.94
CA MET A 620 8.74 1.80 24.74
C MET A 620 9.23 3.17 25.22
N ARG A 621 8.90 4.21 24.47
CA ARG A 621 9.14 5.60 24.88
C ARG A 621 7.98 6.10 25.71
N GLU A 622 8.18 6.33 27.00
CA GLU A 622 7.15 6.87 27.88
C GLU A 622 6.63 8.23 27.41
N ALA A 623 7.54 9.12 26.94
CA ALA A 623 7.17 10.40 26.38
C ALA A 623 6.15 10.30 25.23
N ALA A 624 6.22 9.25 24.41
CA ALA A 624 5.27 9.04 23.31
C ALA A 624 3.86 8.73 23.83
N ILE A 625 3.73 8.00 24.92
CA ILE A 625 2.43 7.73 25.57
C ILE A 625 1.85 9.02 26.15
N ARG A 626 2.69 9.82 26.81
CA ARG A 626 2.30 11.14 27.34
C ARG A 626 1.83 12.07 26.22
N GLU A 627 2.58 12.15 25.12
CA GLU A 627 2.23 12.97 23.94
C GLU A 627 0.91 12.52 23.30
N ALA A 628 0.68 11.22 23.16
CA ALA A 628 -0.56 10.66 22.63
C ALA A 628 -1.76 10.94 23.55
N ALA A 629 -1.61 10.79 24.87
CA ALA A 629 -2.65 11.15 25.84
C ALA A 629 -2.98 12.65 25.72
N LEU A 630 -1.96 13.51 25.65
CA LEU A 630 -2.15 14.96 25.46
C LEU A 630 -2.79 15.32 24.12
N LEU A 631 -2.53 14.56 23.07
CA LEU A 631 -3.21 14.73 21.76
C LEU A 631 -4.73 14.53 21.91
N TYR A 632 -5.15 13.50 22.65
CA TYR A 632 -6.55 13.25 22.95
C TYR A 632 -7.17 14.30 23.89
N VAL A 633 -6.41 14.78 24.88
CA VAL A 633 -6.84 15.86 25.77
C VAL A 633 -7.07 17.15 25.00
N ARG A 634 -6.13 17.54 24.13
CA ARG A 634 -6.27 18.73 23.25
C ARG A 634 -7.45 18.62 22.30
N GLY A 635 -7.74 17.42 21.83
CA GLY A 635 -8.90 17.12 20.99
C GLY A 635 -10.22 17.04 21.77
N GLY A 636 -10.20 17.19 23.09
CA GLY A 636 -11.41 17.12 23.95
C GLY A 636 -11.96 15.70 24.14
N LEU A 637 -11.22 14.67 23.70
CA LEU A 637 -11.64 13.28 23.77
C LEU A 637 -11.36 12.63 25.13
N VAL A 638 -10.40 13.19 25.86
CA VAL A 638 -9.97 12.72 27.18
C VAL A 638 -9.90 13.93 28.13
N ARG A 639 -10.34 13.76 29.35
CA ARG A 639 -10.24 14.77 30.42
C ARG A 639 -9.13 14.41 31.38
N GLN A 640 -8.42 15.44 31.84
CA GLN A 640 -7.41 15.31 32.90
C GLN A 640 -7.99 15.74 34.25
N HIS A 641 -7.64 15.03 35.26
CA HIS A 641 -7.91 15.37 36.66
C HIS A 641 -6.61 15.30 37.45
N VAL A 642 -6.36 16.29 38.31
CA VAL A 642 -5.22 16.28 39.24
C VAL A 642 -5.81 16.30 40.64
N PRO A 643 -5.37 15.45 41.55
CA PRO A 643 -5.79 15.48 42.94
C PRO A 643 -5.57 16.89 43.57
N GLY A 644 -6.58 17.42 44.24
CA GLY A 644 -6.53 18.76 44.83
C GLY A 644 -6.85 19.93 43.91
N ASP A 645 -7.12 19.70 42.63
CA ASP A 645 -7.58 20.78 41.70
C ASP A 645 -9.04 21.15 41.96
N THR A 646 -9.26 22.39 42.47
CA THR A 646 -10.57 22.94 42.79
C THR A 646 -11.17 23.76 41.64
N LEU A 647 -10.53 23.84 40.51
CA LEU A 647 -10.99 24.66 39.38
C LEU A 647 -12.30 24.13 38.78
N THR A 648 -13.31 24.98 38.67
CA THR A 648 -14.62 24.67 38.09
C THR A 648 -14.99 25.60 36.93
N GLY A 649 -15.86 25.16 36.03
CA GLY A 649 -16.51 26.00 35.03
C GLY A 649 -15.56 26.59 33.97
N LYS A 650 -15.66 27.90 33.71
CA LYS A 650 -14.86 28.61 32.68
C LYS A 650 -13.36 28.66 33.01
N ALA A 651 -12.98 28.63 34.28
CA ALA A 651 -11.60 28.57 34.73
C ALA A 651 -10.94 27.25 34.28
N ARG A 652 -11.63 26.12 34.41
CA ARG A 652 -11.16 24.80 33.94
C ARG A 652 -10.96 24.73 32.42
N LYS A 653 -11.79 25.46 31.62
CA LYS A 653 -11.59 25.55 30.16
C LYS A 653 -10.35 26.33 29.73
N ARG A 654 -9.81 27.19 30.61
CA ARG A 654 -8.56 27.95 30.42
C ARG A 654 -7.38 27.32 31.13
N ALA A 655 -7.61 26.24 31.89
CA ALA A 655 -6.58 25.60 32.69
C ALA A 655 -5.45 25.01 31.82
N ARG A 656 -4.25 25.06 32.34
CA ARG A 656 -3.04 24.45 31.77
C ARG A 656 -3.26 22.94 31.56
N ILE A 657 -2.71 22.42 30.48
CA ILE A 657 -2.55 21.00 30.27
C ILE A 657 -1.53 20.51 31.32
N TYR A 658 -1.95 19.56 32.12
CA TYR A 658 -1.09 18.98 33.14
C TYR A 658 -0.17 17.89 32.55
N THR A 659 1.08 17.89 32.98
CA THR A 659 2.11 16.93 32.49
C THR A 659 2.75 16.12 33.61
N GLY A 660 2.25 16.27 34.87
CA GLY A 660 2.76 15.56 36.07
C GLY A 660 2.38 14.09 36.12
N GLU A 661 2.96 13.34 37.02
CA GLU A 661 2.70 11.91 37.26
C GLU A 661 1.34 11.68 37.94
N ASP A 662 0.84 12.65 38.69
CA ASP A 662 -0.41 12.58 39.47
C ASP A 662 -1.67 12.79 38.61
N VAL A 663 -1.50 12.85 37.28
CA VAL A 663 -2.62 13.07 36.36
C VAL A 663 -3.45 11.81 36.22
N ILE A 664 -4.77 11.95 36.38
CA ILE A 664 -5.75 10.91 36.13
C ILE A 664 -6.49 11.23 34.83
N TYR A 665 -6.56 10.27 33.92
CA TYR A 665 -7.28 10.40 32.66
C TYR A 665 -8.67 9.76 32.75
N THR A 666 -9.69 10.47 32.27
CA THR A 666 -11.06 9.96 32.15
C THR A 666 -11.60 10.15 30.75
N VAL A 667 -12.36 9.17 30.27
CA VAL A 667 -12.98 9.21 28.94
C VAL A 667 -14.45 9.59 29.07
N PRO A 668 -14.88 10.75 28.53
CA PRO A 668 -16.30 11.10 28.49
C PRO A 668 -17.08 10.09 27.64
N GLN A 669 -18.34 9.81 28.01
CA GLN A 669 -19.17 8.82 27.30
C GLN A 669 -19.31 9.16 25.81
N GLU A 670 -19.49 10.40 25.47
CA GLU A 670 -19.61 10.91 24.11
C GLU A 670 -18.34 10.72 23.27
N SER A 671 -17.18 10.56 23.91
CA SER A 671 -15.87 10.39 23.26
C SER A 671 -15.48 8.92 23.08
N ARG A 672 -16.16 7.99 23.78
CA ARG A 672 -15.79 6.57 23.78
C ARG A 672 -15.81 5.97 22.36
N ILE A 673 -16.84 6.27 21.58
CA ILE A 673 -16.96 5.76 20.21
C ILE A 673 -15.86 6.30 19.28
N VAL A 674 -15.34 7.51 19.54
CA VAL A 674 -14.20 8.07 18.79
C VAL A 674 -12.89 7.36 19.16
N LEU A 675 -12.64 7.13 20.44
CA LEU A 675 -11.48 6.40 20.90
C LEU A 675 -11.53 4.92 20.46
N ASP A 676 -12.73 4.34 20.35
CA ASP A 676 -12.92 2.98 19.83
C ASP A 676 -12.41 2.83 18.40
N LEU A 677 -12.52 3.87 17.56
CA LEU A 677 -11.91 3.89 16.22
C LEU A 677 -10.39 3.68 16.30
N SER A 678 -9.71 4.37 17.23
CA SER A 678 -8.26 4.27 17.41
C SER A 678 -7.85 2.92 18.01
N LYS A 679 -8.62 2.37 18.98
CA LYS A 679 -8.43 1.03 19.52
C LYS A 679 -8.57 -0.02 18.42
N ASN A 680 -9.57 0.10 17.58
CA ASN A 680 -9.89 -0.88 16.55
C ASN A 680 -8.87 -0.96 15.42
N ILE A 681 -8.00 0.05 15.25
CA ILE A 681 -6.87 -0.02 14.31
C ILE A 681 -5.97 -1.22 14.62
N ILE A 682 -5.77 -1.52 15.90
CA ILE A 682 -4.86 -2.59 16.37
C ILE A 682 -5.59 -3.78 17.01
N VAL A 683 -6.92 -3.80 17.00
CA VAL A 683 -7.72 -4.84 17.67
C VAL A 683 -7.37 -6.25 17.20
N HIS A 684 -7.01 -6.42 15.94
CA HIS A 684 -6.66 -7.70 15.34
C HIS A 684 -5.44 -8.38 15.96
N PHE A 685 -4.57 -7.66 16.67
CA PHE A 685 -3.47 -8.25 17.44
C PHE A 685 -3.95 -8.89 18.75
N PHE A 686 -5.14 -8.55 19.19
CA PHE A 686 -5.68 -9.02 20.49
C PHE A 686 -6.84 -10.01 20.34
N VAL A 687 -7.49 -10.10 19.14
CA VAL A 687 -8.73 -10.87 18.96
C VAL A 687 -8.58 -12.32 19.37
N ASP A 688 -7.54 -13.02 18.97
CA ASP A 688 -7.37 -14.45 19.28
C ASP A 688 -7.30 -14.69 20.80
N ARG A 689 -6.49 -13.86 21.50
CA ARG A 689 -6.42 -13.90 22.98
C ARG A 689 -7.73 -13.47 23.63
N ALA A 690 -8.41 -12.48 23.06
CA ALA A 690 -9.69 -12.00 23.57
C ALA A 690 -10.77 -13.07 23.49
N LEU A 691 -10.83 -13.85 22.41
CA LEU A 691 -11.77 -14.94 22.26
C LEU A 691 -11.51 -16.06 23.25
N VAL A 692 -10.24 -16.47 23.45
CA VAL A 692 -9.85 -17.43 24.48
C VAL A 692 -10.22 -16.91 25.87
N SER A 693 -9.99 -15.63 26.12
CA SER A 693 -10.27 -14.99 27.41
C SER A 693 -11.78 -14.94 27.73
N VAL A 694 -12.61 -14.55 26.75
CA VAL A 694 -14.06 -14.55 26.90
C VAL A 694 -14.57 -15.98 27.14
N ALA A 695 -14.08 -16.95 26.38
CA ALA A 695 -14.45 -18.36 26.55
C ALA A 695 -14.08 -18.87 27.94
N MET A 696 -12.83 -18.61 28.38
CA MET A 696 -12.34 -19.02 29.70
C MET A 696 -13.20 -18.45 30.83
N LEU A 697 -13.51 -17.15 30.78
CA LEU A 697 -14.33 -16.52 31.80
C LEU A 697 -15.77 -17.05 31.79
N SER A 698 -16.36 -17.28 30.61
CA SER A 698 -17.71 -17.80 30.50
C SER A 698 -17.84 -19.25 31.05
N CYS A 699 -16.83 -20.11 30.83
CA CYS A 699 -16.80 -21.44 31.42
C CYS A 699 -16.79 -21.42 32.95
N VAL A 700 -15.95 -20.56 33.52
CA VAL A 700 -15.80 -20.49 34.99
C VAL A 700 -17.05 -19.92 35.67
N GLU A 701 -17.85 -19.08 35.00
CA GLU A 701 -19.06 -18.50 35.60
C GLU A 701 -20.32 -19.38 35.48
N GLU A 702 -20.48 -20.13 34.39
CA GLU A 702 -21.63 -21.07 34.25
C GLU A 702 -21.64 -22.18 35.30
N GLU A 703 -20.46 -22.62 35.75
CA GLU A 703 -20.33 -23.73 36.71
C GLU A 703 -20.30 -23.29 38.17
N ALA A 704 -20.52 -22.01 38.49
CA ALA A 704 -20.71 -21.57 39.86
C ALA A 704 -22.11 -22.01 40.36
N GLY A 705 -22.23 -23.30 40.69
CA GLY A 705 -23.40 -23.84 41.40
C GLY A 705 -23.51 -23.30 42.81
N PRO A 706 -24.57 -23.67 43.57
CA PRO A 706 -24.85 -23.18 44.90
C PRO A 706 -23.73 -23.37 45.91
N GLU A 707 -22.80 -24.28 45.68
CA GLU A 707 -21.67 -24.63 46.57
C GLU A 707 -20.33 -23.94 46.24
N GLY A 708 -20.29 -23.05 45.23
CA GLY A 708 -19.13 -22.16 44.99
C GLY A 708 -17.82 -22.81 44.50
N ALA A 709 -17.79 -24.11 44.25
CA ALA A 709 -16.64 -24.82 43.68
C ALA A 709 -16.59 -24.61 42.14
N ARG A 710 -15.71 -23.74 41.69
CA ARG A 710 -15.50 -23.44 40.25
C ARG A 710 -14.58 -24.50 39.63
N ARG A 711 -15.12 -25.35 38.76
CA ARG A 711 -14.32 -26.30 37.99
C ARG A 711 -13.59 -25.58 36.86
N PRO A 712 -12.29 -25.81 36.67
CA PRO A 712 -11.60 -25.31 35.49
C PRO A 712 -12.08 -26.03 34.23
N PRO A 713 -12.30 -25.36 33.10
CA PRO A 713 -12.75 -25.98 31.88
C PRO A 713 -11.72 -26.97 31.32
N ALA A 714 -12.18 -28.03 30.69
CA ALA A 714 -11.33 -28.90 29.90
C ALA A 714 -10.90 -28.18 28.62
N ARG A 715 -9.71 -28.49 28.10
CA ARG A 715 -9.21 -27.89 26.87
C ARG A 715 -10.19 -28.00 25.70
N ALA A 716 -10.82 -29.17 25.49
CA ALA A 716 -11.78 -29.39 24.43
C ALA A 716 -13.03 -28.52 24.58
N GLU A 717 -13.51 -28.31 25.81
CA GLU A 717 -14.63 -27.39 26.09
C GLU A 717 -14.25 -25.94 25.77
N LEU A 718 -13.07 -25.49 26.18
CA LEU A 718 -12.55 -24.15 25.88
C LEU A 718 -12.43 -23.96 24.36
N GLU A 719 -11.89 -24.94 23.63
CA GLU A 719 -11.75 -24.91 22.17
C GLU A 719 -13.09 -24.74 21.47
N GLU A 720 -14.12 -25.52 21.85
CA GLU A 720 -15.44 -25.41 21.21
C GLU A 720 -16.11 -24.05 21.50
N ARG A 721 -15.94 -23.50 22.68
CA ARG A 721 -16.44 -22.14 23.00
C ARG A 721 -15.73 -21.08 22.18
N VAL A 722 -14.40 -21.15 22.05
CA VAL A 722 -13.64 -20.25 21.17
C VAL A 722 -14.07 -20.39 19.72
N ARG A 723 -14.29 -21.61 19.25
CA ARG A 723 -14.80 -21.91 17.91
C ARG A 723 -16.17 -21.27 17.67
N SER A 724 -17.05 -21.38 18.66
CA SER A 724 -18.40 -20.77 18.62
C SER A 724 -18.30 -19.24 18.55
N LEU A 725 -17.44 -18.62 19.35
CA LEU A 725 -17.18 -17.16 19.31
C LEU A 725 -16.54 -16.73 17.99
N SER A 726 -15.59 -17.47 17.46
CA SER A 726 -14.96 -17.19 16.17
C SER A 726 -15.98 -17.20 15.02
N ARG A 727 -16.92 -18.17 15.03
CA ARG A 727 -18.04 -18.22 14.08
C ARG A 727 -18.99 -17.04 14.27
N LEU A 728 -19.28 -16.65 15.50
CA LEU A 728 -20.14 -15.51 15.81
C LEU A 728 -19.53 -14.21 15.24
N PHE A 729 -18.23 -14.02 15.39
CA PHE A 729 -17.52 -12.82 14.94
C PHE A 729 -16.91 -12.91 13.54
N LYS A 730 -17.32 -13.87 12.72
CA LYS A 730 -16.80 -14.07 11.36
C LYS A 730 -16.88 -12.81 10.48
N PHE A 731 -17.91 -12.00 10.65
CA PHE A 731 -18.08 -10.75 9.91
C PHE A 731 -17.52 -9.53 10.64
N GLU A 732 -17.12 -9.70 11.90
CA GLU A 732 -16.61 -8.60 12.73
C GLU A 732 -15.10 -8.42 12.57
N PHE A 733 -14.35 -9.53 12.45
CA PHE A 733 -12.89 -9.49 12.37
C PHE A 733 -12.38 -10.24 11.13
N MET A 734 -11.28 -9.73 10.58
CA MET A 734 -10.50 -10.45 9.59
C MET A 734 -9.52 -11.36 10.31
N PHE A 735 -9.91 -12.62 10.46
CA PHE A 735 -9.05 -13.64 11.06
C PHE A 735 -7.85 -13.98 10.17
N ARG A 736 -6.82 -14.55 10.77
CA ARG A 736 -5.62 -15.02 10.07
C ARG A 736 -6.02 -16.01 8.96
N ALA A 737 -5.43 -15.81 7.77
CA ALA A 737 -5.69 -16.64 6.59
C ALA A 737 -4.55 -17.64 6.31
N ASP A 738 -3.52 -17.66 7.15
CA ASP A 738 -2.30 -18.46 6.99
C ASP A 738 -2.38 -19.82 7.68
N ALA A 739 -3.38 -20.03 8.56
CA ALA A 739 -3.54 -21.25 9.31
C ALA A 739 -5.03 -21.60 9.54
N PRO A 740 -5.39 -22.89 9.73
CA PRO A 740 -6.72 -23.32 10.16
C PRO A 740 -6.96 -22.91 11.62
N PHE A 741 -8.24 -22.88 12.02
CA PHE A 741 -8.68 -22.48 13.35
C PHE A 741 -7.96 -23.24 14.48
N GLU A 742 -7.84 -24.56 14.36
CA GLU A 742 -7.24 -25.43 15.37
C GLU A 742 -5.80 -25.01 15.67
N ARG A 743 -5.03 -24.71 14.63
CA ARG A 743 -3.64 -24.25 14.77
C ARG A 743 -3.56 -22.88 15.40
N ILE A 744 -4.45 -21.94 15.03
CA ILE A 744 -4.50 -20.61 15.63
C ILE A 744 -4.84 -20.69 17.11
N PHE A 745 -5.82 -21.52 17.48
CA PHE A 745 -6.20 -21.78 18.87
C PHE A 745 -5.01 -22.35 19.67
N ASP A 746 -4.35 -23.38 19.14
CA ASP A 746 -3.20 -24.02 19.80
C ASP A 746 -2.01 -23.08 19.98
N GLU A 747 -1.71 -22.27 18.98
CA GLU A 747 -0.66 -21.24 19.05
C GLU A 747 -1.01 -20.20 20.12
N THR A 748 -2.25 -19.72 20.15
CA THR A 748 -2.72 -18.72 21.11
C THR A 748 -2.72 -19.26 22.53
N LEU A 749 -3.24 -20.47 22.76
CA LEU A 749 -3.30 -21.09 24.07
C LEU A 749 -1.88 -21.34 24.63
N ARG A 750 -0.97 -21.88 23.81
CA ARG A 750 0.44 -22.09 24.18
C ARG A 750 1.14 -20.77 24.56
N ASP A 751 0.88 -19.72 23.80
CA ASP A 751 1.48 -18.41 24.02
C ASP A 751 0.92 -17.75 25.32
N MET A 752 -0.37 -17.94 25.62
CA MET A 752 -0.98 -17.50 26.87
C MET A 752 -0.45 -18.27 28.09
N ILE A 753 -0.19 -19.56 27.95
CA ILE A 753 0.43 -20.38 28.99
C ILE A 753 1.89 -19.98 29.19
N ALA A 754 2.65 -19.84 28.12
CA ALA A 754 4.05 -19.42 28.18
C ALA A 754 4.23 -18.03 28.79
N SER A 755 3.25 -17.15 28.61
CA SER A 755 3.22 -15.81 29.22
C SER A 755 2.71 -15.82 30.68
N GLY A 756 2.29 -16.96 31.24
CA GLY A 756 1.77 -17.05 32.60
C GLY A 756 0.33 -16.52 32.77
N GLU A 757 -0.37 -16.23 31.71
CA GLU A 757 -1.76 -15.76 31.72
C GLU A 757 -2.72 -16.90 32.05
N LEU A 758 -2.46 -18.07 31.47
CA LEU A 758 -3.13 -19.34 31.77
C LEU A 758 -2.11 -20.37 32.23
N SER A 759 -2.60 -21.47 32.82
CA SER A 759 -1.83 -22.66 33.15
C SER A 759 -2.62 -23.89 32.75
N GLN A 760 -1.95 -24.98 32.46
CA GLN A 760 -2.55 -26.24 32.12
C GLN A 760 -2.14 -27.32 33.11
N ASP A 761 -3.11 -28.05 33.65
CA ASP A 761 -2.94 -29.15 34.57
C ASP A 761 -3.71 -30.37 34.02
N GLY A 762 -3.00 -31.29 33.36
CA GLY A 762 -3.63 -32.33 32.56
C GLY A 762 -4.48 -31.77 31.42
N ASP A 763 -5.76 -32.01 31.41
CA ASP A 763 -6.71 -31.46 30.43
C ASP A 763 -7.38 -30.14 30.91
N ALA A 764 -7.21 -29.80 32.19
CA ALA A 764 -7.83 -28.62 32.77
C ALA A 764 -7.02 -27.34 32.52
N ILE A 765 -7.70 -26.28 32.08
CA ILE A 765 -7.12 -24.97 31.89
C ILE A 765 -7.51 -24.07 33.05
N ARG A 766 -6.49 -23.43 33.67
CA ARG A 766 -6.67 -22.57 34.85
C ARG A 766 -6.09 -21.18 34.59
N PHE A 767 -6.42 -20.20 35.40
CA PHE A 767 -5.69 -18.92 35.44
C PHE A 767 -4.25 -19.16 35.90
N GLY A 768 -3.32 -18.54 35.18
CA GLY A 768 -1.90 -18.64 35.49
C GLY A 768 -1.48 -17.66 36.59
N PRO A 769 -0.19 -17.67 36.99
CA PRO A 769 0.34 -16.74 38.00
C PRO A 769 0.36 -15.29 37.57
N GLY A 770 0.26 -15.05 36.26
CA GLY A 770 0.37 -13.72 35.70
C GLY A 770 1.80 -13.24 35.49
N HIS A 771 1.93 -11.99 35.04
CA HIS A 771 3.20 -11.29 34.84
C HIS A 771 3.00 -9.77 34.90
N ASP A 772 4.10 -9.01 35.03
CA ASP A 772 4.10 -7.54 35.01
C ASP A 772 3.09 -6.89 36.00
N GLY A 773 2.86 -7.46 37.17
CA GLY A 773 1.99 -6.91 38.22
C GLY A 773 0.50 -7.16 38.04
N LEU A 774 0.10 -8.02 37.08
CA LEU A 774 -1.25 -8.56 36.96
C LEU A 774 -1.21 -10.08 37.09
N ASP A 775 -2.17 -10.64 37.82
CA ASP A 775 -2.38 -12.09 37.86
C ASP A 775 -2.99 -12.59 36.53
N GLY A 776 -3.03 -13.90 36.35
CA GLY A 776 -3.56 -14.49 35.13
C GLY A 776 -5.03 -14.11 34.88
N ARG A 777 -5.84 -14.00 35.95
CA ARG A 777 -7.24 -13.57 35.83
C ARG A 777 -7.36 -12.12 35.38
N GLY A 778 -6.45 -11.24 35.85
CA GLY A 778 -6.36 -9.86 35.45
C GLY A 778 -6.07 -9.71 33.96
N TRP A 779 -5.11 -10.48 33.45
CA TRP A 779 -4.81 -10.46 32.01
C TRP A 779 -5.96 -10.97 31.16
N VAL A 780 -6.54 -12.10 31.54
CA VAL A 780 -7.69 -12.70 30.84
C VAL A 780 -8.87 -11.70 30.79
N GLY A 781 -9.17 -11.06 31.89
CA GLY A 781 -10.20 -10.05 31.89
C GLY A 781 -9.88 -8.83 31.03
N PHE A 782 -8.63 -8.34 31.05
CA PHE A 782 -8.23 -7.24 30.18
C PHE A 782 -8.46 -7.60 28.69
N TYR A 783 -8.04 -8.78 28.24
CA TYR A 783 -8.27 -9.17 26.85
C TYR A 783 -9.76 -9.35 26.54
N ALA A 784 -10.55 -9.91 27.45
CA ALA A 784 -12.00 -10.01 27.26
C ALA A 784 -12.65 -8.62 27.09
N ALA A 785 -12.14 -7.62 27.82
CA ALA A 785 -12.63 -6.23 27.70
C ALA A 785 -12.37 -5.60 26.32
N VAL A 786 -11.34 -6.06 25.59
CA VAL A 786 -11.04 -5.56 24.24
C VAL A 786 -12.19 -5.79 23.25
N VAL A 787 -12.92 -6.90 23.37
CA VAL A 787 -14.01 -7.29 22.48
C VAL A 787 -15.40 -7.15 23.11
N ARG A 788 -15.50 -6.68 24.34
CA ARG A 788 -16.76 -6.57 25.07
C ARG A 788 -17.82 -5.74 24.36
N ASN A 789 -17.44 -4.57 23.79
CA ASN A 789 -18.36 -3.74 23.04
C ASN A 789 -19.00 -4.45 21.85
N PHE A 790 -18.28 -5.38 21.20
CA PHE A 790 -18.84 -6.17 20.11
C PHE A 790 -19.83 -7.21 20.63
N LEU A 791 -19.53 -7.91 21.72
CA LEU A 791 -20.46 -8.86 22.36
C LEU A 791 -21.76 -8.17 22.81
N GLU A 792 -21.64 -6.99 23.44
CA GLU A 792 -22.79 -6.18 23.84
C GLU A 792 -23.61 -5.73 22.64
N GLY A 793 -22.97 -5.34 21.52
CA GLY A 793 -23.63 -5.00 20.27
C GLY A 793 -24.39 -6.18 19.65
N TYR A 794 -23.81 -7.38 19.69
CA TYR A 794 -24.48 -8.61 19.24
C TYR A 794 -25.67 -8.97 20.14
N ARG A 795 -25.56 -8.76 21.45
CA ARG A 795 -26.70 -8.91 22.38
C ARG A 795 -27.84 -7.94 22.07
N ILE A 796 -27.52 -6.68 21.76
CA ILE A 796 -28.50 -5.68 21.31
C ILE A 796 -29.22 -6.18 20.05
N ALA A 797 -28.46 -6.67 19.04
CA ALA A 797 -29.05 -7.21 17.82
C ALA A 797 -29.94 -8.42 18.09
N ALA A 798 -29.52 -9.34 18.96
CA ALA A 798 -30.31 -10.51 19.36
C ALA A 798 -31.63 -10.11 20.02
N ARG A 799 -31.63 -9.09 20.87
CA ARG A 799 -32.87 -8.54 21.45
C ARG A 799 -33.74 -7.89 20.37
N ALA A 800 -33.15 -7.16 19.44
CA ALA A 800 -33.90 -6.46 18.41
C ALA A 800 -34.61 -7.41 17.43
N VAL A 801 -34.06 -8.59 17.11
CA VAL A 801 -34.68 -9.54 16.19
C VAL A 801 -35.95 -10.19 16.73
N ARG A 802 -36.28 -10.06 18.03
CA ARG A 802 -37.56 -10.50 18.61
C ARG A 802 -38.77 -9.90 17.88
N VAL A 803 -38.64 -8.69 17.33
CA VAL A 803 -39.71 -8.06 16.55
C VAL A 803 -40.12 -8.86 15.33
N LEU A 804 -39.23 -9.72 14.82
CA LEU A 804 -39.46 -10.59 13.66
C LEU A 804 -40.41 -11.75 13.95
N VAL A 805 -40.75 -12.03 15.21
CA VAL A 805 -41.84 -12.98 15.58
C VAL A 805 -43.18 -12.49 15.00
N LYS A 806 -43.36 -11.15 14.88
CA LYS A 806 -44.55 -10.53 14.28
C LYS A 806 -44.54 -10.49 12.75
N GLY A 807 -43.43 -10.82 12.11
CA GLY A 807 -43.30 -10.86 10.65
C GLY A 807 -41.96 -10.30 10.14
N ALA A 808 -41.74 -10.49 8.86
CA ALA A 808 -40.49 -10.05 8.18
C ALA A 808 -40.39 -8.53 8.05
N LEU A 809 -39.20 -7.97 8.33
CA LEU A 809 -38.93 -6.54 8.26
C LEU A 809 -37.69 -6.23 7.41
N PRO A 810 -37.63 -5.02 6.81
CA PRO A 810 -36.41 -4.55 6.15
C PRO A 810 -35.24 -4.44 7.16
N GLU A 811 -34.05 -4.85 6.76
CA GLU A 811 -32.82 -4.84 7.58
C GLU A 811 -32.58 -3.45 8.21
N LYS A 812 -32.77 -2.37 7.43
CA LYS A 812 -32.61 -0.98 7.89
C LYS A 812 -33.54 -0.65 9.07
N GLU A 813 -34.76 -1.18 9.07
CA GLU A 813 -35.73 -0.94 10.14
C GLU A 813 -35.33 -1.68 11.42
N ILE A 814 -34.84 -2.92 11.29
CA ILE A 814 -34.34 -3.69 12.44
C ILE A 814 -33.15 -2.96 13.07
N ILE A 815 -32.20 -2.47 12.27
CA ILE A 815 -31.04 -1.72 12.78
C ILE A 815 -31.48 -0.44 13.49
N THR A 816 -32.44 0.29 12.92
CA THR A 816 -32.95 1.52 13.58
C THR A 816 -33.59 1.21 14.92
N ARG A 817 -34.31 0.09 15.04
CA ARG A 817 -34.88 -0.37 16.31
C ARG A 817 -33.78 -0.84 17.27
N ALA A 818 -32.79 -1.58 16.77
CA ALA A 818 -31.67 -2.06 17.55
C ALA A 818 -30.86 -0.92 18.19
N LEU A 819 -30.63 0.17 17.46
CA LEU A 819 -29.95 1.37 18.02
C LEU A 819 -30.74 1.93 19.22
N ARG A 820 -32.07 2.07 19.11
CA ARG A 820 -32.88 2.54 20.24
C ARG A 820 -32.88 1.57 21.42
N ILE A 821 -33.00 0.28 21.15
CA ILE A 821 -32.92 -0.77 22.18
C ILE A 821 -31.57 -0.69 22.87
N GLY A 822 -30.47 -0.53 22.11
CA GLY A 822 -29.12 -0.38 22.65
C GLY A 822 -28.98 0.82 23.58
N GLU A 823 -29.52 1.97 23.21
CA GLU A 823 -29.57 3.16 24.08
C GLU A 823 -30.33 2.88 25.37
N GLN A 824 -31.49 2.21 25.30
CA GLN A 824 -32.26 1.84 26.47
C GLN A 824 -31.51 0.84 27.37
N MET A 825 -30.88 -0.17 26.79
CA MET A 825 -30.08 -1.15 27.52
C MET A 825 -28.88 -0.49 28.23
N PHE A 826 -28.26 0.50 27.57
CA PHE A 826 -27.15 1.24 28.16
C PHE A 826 -27.64 2.11 29.33
N LEU A 827 -28.73 2.85 29.16
CA LEU A 827 -29.34 3.65 30.25
C LEU A 827 -29.83 2.79 31.41
N GLY A 828 -30.35 1.60 31.12
CA GLY A 828 -30.77 0.60 32.10
C GLY A 828 -29.62 -0.18 32.76
N ALA A 829 -28.36 0.14 32.39
CA ALA A 829 -27.15 -0.56 32.85
C ALA A 829 -27.15 -2.08 32.55
N GLU A 830 -27.89 -2.51 31.52
CA GLU A 830 -27.85 -3.89 31.02
C GLU A 830 -26.64 -4.17 30.12
N ILE A 831 -26.05 -3.11 29.54
CA ILE A 831 -24.75 -3.07 28.85
C ILE A 831 -23.92 -1.94 29.44
N GLU A 832 -22.61 -2.10 29.40
CA GLU A 832 -21.68 -1.14 30.00
C GLU A 832 -21.04 -0.20 29.00
N ARG A 833 -20.99 -0.57 27.72
CA ARG A 833 -20.22 0.10 26.67
C ARG A 833 -21.16 0.84 25.71
N SER A 834 -21.15 2.18 25.77
CA SER A 834 -21.93 3.02 24.84
C SER A 834 -21.50 2.81 23.38
N GLU A 835 -20.24 2.50 23.14
CA GLU A 835 -19.69 2.17 21.82
C GLU A 835 -20.22 0.85 21.21
N ALA A 836 -20.91 0.03 21.99
CA ALA A 836 -21.64 -1.14 21.50
C ALA A 836 -22.85 -0.77 20.63
N VAL A 837 -23.43 0.41 20.86
CA VAL A 837 -24.55 0.93 20.08
C VAL A 837 -24.03 1.50 18.77
N SER A 838 -23.67 0.62 17.86
CA SER A 838 -22.95 0.95 16.62
C SER A 838 -23.59 0.27 15.41
N HIS A 839 -23.99 1.07 14.41
CA HIS A 839 -24.63 0.58 13.19
C HIS A 839 -23.86 -0.56 12.50
N PRO A 840 -22.54 -0.49 12.26
CA PRO A 840 -21.80 -1.57 11.61
C PRO A 840 -21.74 -2.85 12.45
N VAL A 841 -21.64 -2.74 13.77
CA VAL A 841 -21.65 -3.91 14.67
C VAL A 841 -22.99 -4.62 14.58
N LEU A 842 -24.09 -3.87 14.53
CA LEU A 842 -25.44 -4.43 14.37
C LEU A 842 -25.64 -5.09 13.00
N GLU A 843 -25.12 -4.47 11.91
CA GLU A 843 -25.12 -5.09 10.57
C GLU A 843 -24.37 -6.42 10.56
N ASN A 844 -23.16 -6.45 11.14
CA ASN A 844 -22.35 -7.66 11.22
C ASN A 844 -23.02 -8.75 12.06
N ALA A 845 -23.69 -8.38 13.16
CA ALA A 845 -24.46 -9.30 13.98
C ALA A 845 -25.62 -9.93 13.21
N LEU A 846 -26.40 -9.14 12.47
CA LEU A 846 -27.47 -9.66 11.61
C LEU A 846 -26.94 -10.59 10.53
N ALA A 847 -25.80 -10.26 9.90
CA ALA A 847 -25.14 -11.13 8.93
C ALA A 847 -24.70 -12.47 9.55
N ALA A 848 -24.14 -12.43 10.76
CA ALA A 848 -23.77 -13.63 11.53
C ALA A 848 -25.01 -14.48 11.87
N PHE A 849 -26.12 -13.87 12.25
CA PHE A 849 -27.36 -14.57 12.56
C PHE A 849 -27.99 -15.26 11.34
N ILE A 850 -27.84 -14.65 10.15
CA ILE A 850 -28.24 -15.29 8.89
C ILE A 850 -27.37 -16.54 8.65
N GLU A 851 -26.06 -16.44 8.80
CA GLU A 851 -25.15 -17.56 8.57
C GLU A 851 -25.33 -18.70 9.61
N GLN A 852 -25.58 -18.36 10.86
CA GLN A 852 -25.87 -19.32 11.91
C GLN A 852 -27.25 -19.96 11.79
N GLY A 853 -28.04 -19.47 10.84
CA GLY A 853 -29.34 -20.04 10.55
C GLY A 853 -30.45 -19.61 11.51
N TYR A 854 -30.30 -18.53 12.22
CA TYR A 854 -31.36 -17.89 13.00
C TYR A 854 -32.31 -17.07 12.13
N LEU A 855 -31.72 -16.37 11.14
CA LEU A 855 -32.43 -15.51 10.21
C LEU A 855 -32.33 -16.01 8.77
N GLN A 856 -33.30 -15.62 7.95
CA GLN A 856 -33.27 -15.81 6.50
C GLN A 856 -33.75 -14.58 5.75
N ARG A 857 -33.47 -14.50 4.44
CA ARG A 857 -33.96 -13.44 3.59
C ARG A 857 -35.19 -13.92 2.82
N GLU A 858 -36.31 -13.20 2.98
CA GLU A 858 -37.59 -13.42 2.28
C GLU A 858 -37.96 -12.10 1.58
N ASP A 859 -38.08 -12.12 0.26
CA ASP A 859 -38.44 -10.94 -0.56
C ASP A 859 -37.68 -9.64 -0.22
N GLY A 860 -36.37 -9.76 0.04
CA GLY A 860 -35.52 -8.62 0.40
C GLY A 860 -35.63 -8.14 1.86
N LYS A 861 -36.47 -8.78 2.68
CA LYS A 861 -36.63 -8.56 4.11
C LYS A 861 -35.92 -9.65 4.92
N LEU A 862 -35.68 -9.39 6.19
CA LEU A 862 -35.20 -10.40 7.13
C LEU A 862 -36.40 -11.02 7.87
N ALA A 863 -36.40 -12.33 8.02
CA ALA A 863 -37.34 -13.12 8.75
C ALA A 863 -36.61 -14.12 9.67
N LEU A 864 -37.27 -14.55 10.74
CA LEU A 864 -36.81 -15.68 11.55
C LEU A 864 -36.99 -16.99 10.78
N LYS A 865 -36.02 -17.89 10.89
CA LYS A 865 -36.24 -19.27 10.45
C LYS A 865 -37.34 -19.92 11.29
N GLU A 866 -38.05 -20.93 10.73
CA GLU A 866 -39.20 -21.55 11.32
C GLU A 866 -38.95 -22.05 12.76
N SER A 867 -37.77 -22.63 12.99
CA SER A 867 -37.35 -23.09 14.32
C SER A 867 -37.16 -21.97 15.38
N PHE A 868 -37.16 -20.71 14.97
CA PHE A 868 -36.96 -19.56 15.85
C PHE A 868 -38.15 -18.57 15.86
N ARG A 869 -39.33 -19.00 15.34
CA ARG A 869 -40.50 -18.10 15.23
C ARG A 869 -41.26 -17.90 16.55
N SER A 870 -40.92 -18.60 17.63
CA SER A 870 -41.54 -18.35 18.94
C SER A 870 -40.70 -17.35 19.77
N GLU A 871 -41.36 -16.70 20.76
CA GLU A 871 -40.64 -15.76 21.65
C GLU A 871 -39.59 -16.46 22.49
N GLU A 872 -39.86 -17.69 22.94
CA GLU A 872 -38.93 -18.51 23.70
C GLU A 872 -37.72 -18.92 22.86
N ALA A 873 -37.94 -19.33 21.62
CA ALA A 873 -36.86 -19.73 20.71
C ALA A 873 -35.93 -18.55 20.37
N VAL A 874 -36.49 -17.36 20.13
CA VAL A 874 -35.68 -16.14 19.90
C VAL A 874 -34.91 -15.72 21.15
N GLN A 875 -35.50 -15.90 22.35
CA GLN A 875 -34.85 -15.63 23.62
C GLN A 875 -33.55 -16.42 23.78
N VAL A 876 -33.50 -17.66 23.26
CA VAL A 876 -32.29 -18.50 23.29
C VAL A 876 -31.11 -17.84 22.59
N ILE A 877 -31.36 -17.06 21.50
CA ILE A 877 -30.28 -16.37 20.78
C ILE A 877 -29.64 -15.30 21.70
N GLU A 878 -30.48 -14.49 22.38
CA GLU A 878 -29.98 -13.49 23.33
C GLU A 878 -29.27 -14.14 24.51
N SER A 879 -29.85 -15.17 25.10
CA SER A 879 -29.29 -15.86 26.27
C SER A 879 -27.92 -16.49 25.95
N ARG A 880 -27.76 -17.06 24.75
CA ARG A 880 -26.49 -17.61 24.30
C ARG A 880 -25.39 -16.55 24.24
N ILE A 881 -25.72 -15.38 23.73
CA ILE A 881 -24.75 -14.26 23.65
C ILE A 881 -24.50 -13.67 25.04
N ALA A 882 -25.54 -13.52 25.84
CA ALA A 882 -25.46 -13.05 27.22
C ALA A 882 -24.56 -13.96 28.09
N GLY A 883 -24.54 -15.29 27.81
CA GLY A 883 -23.67 -16.23 28.49
C GLY A 883 -22.16 -15.96 28.31
N TYR A 884 -21.78 -15.22 27.26
CA TYR A 884 -20.40 -14.74 27.06
C TYR A 884 -20.12 -13.38 27.72
N LEU A 885 -21.16 -12.70 28.22
CA LEU A 885 -21.03 -11.42 28.91
C LEU A 885 -21.03 -11.66 30.40
N LEU A 886 -19.90 -11.44 31.03
CA LEU A 886 -19.74 -11.51 32.48
C LEU A 886 -20.71 -10.56 33.17
N ARG A 887 -21.27 -10.97 34.29
CA ARG A 887 -21.95 -10.08 35.22
C ARG A 887 -20.92 -9.04 35.67
N ARG A 888 -21.29 -7.76 35.61
CA ARG A 888 -20.55 -6.50 35.85
C ARG A 888 -19.03 -6.61 36.15
N SER A 889 -18.25 -5.83 35.47
CA SER A 889 -16.78 -5.69 35.69
C SER A 889 -16.38 -5.45 37.15
N GLY A 890 -17.30 -4.94 38.00
CA GLY A 890 -17.09 -4.73 39.43
C GLY A 890 -16.98 -6.02 40.26
N ASP A 891 -17.55 -7.14 39.76
CA ASP A 891 -17.52 -8.42 40.47
C ASP A 891 -16.18 -9.18 40.26
N LEU A 892 -15.31 -8.69 39.37
CA LEU A 892 -14.05 -9.32 39.01
C LEU A 892 -12.86 -8.94 39.91
N GLY A 893 -13.04 -8.03 40.85
CA GLY A 893 -12.08 -7.74 41.97
C GLY A 893 -10.71 -7.22 41.54
N TRP A 894 -10.64 -6.39 40.46
CA TRP A 894 -9.40 -5.82 39.95
C TRP A 894 -9.42 -4.30 39.78
#